data_57c0962dbec3d018df3737dc879cc9fa
#
_entry.id   57c0962dbec3d018df3737dc879cc9fa
#
_cell.length_a   1.000
_cell.length_b   1.000
_cell.length_c   1.000
_cell.angle_alpha   90.00
_cell.angle_beta   90.00
_cell.angle_gamma   90.00
#
_symmetry.space_group_name_H-M   'P 1'
#
loop_
_entity.id
_entity.type
_entity.pdbx_description
1 polymer ?
#
loop_
_entity_poly.entity_id
_entity_poly.type
_entity_poly.pdbx_seq_one_letter_code
_entity_poly.pdbx_strand_id
1 'polypeptide(L)'
;MTKYVYTFGGKTAEGKADMKNLLGGKGANLAEMCLLGLPVPAGLTITTECCTAYYANNCQLPAGLMDDVWKAMKNVENIMGMKYDDPENPLLVSCRSGARSSMPGMMDTVLNIGLSSKTIPGLIKKTGNPRFVYDSYRRLVMMYADVVMEKSEGIEPADGKGIRKQLDDMLDEFKAKRGYKSDTEITADELKQLAEDFKKKVKEVLGTEFPDDAKAQMEGGIKAVFKSWNGKKAVSYRKIEGIPDDWGTAVNVQAMVFGNMGDTSATGVAFTRNPATGDNHFYGEWLINAQGEDVVAGIRTPSPLNDETKNEQNKNFHSMEELMPETYKELCDIRRTLEQNYHDMLDIEFTIQEGVLYMLQCRVGKRTGVAALNMAFDMLNEKLIDEQEVVMRISPAQLDELLHPILDAEDEKKYEVIAKGLPAGPGGAVGVIALTSEKAKFYAEQGIKNILVREETNPEDVEGMRAADGILTARGGMTSHAALVARGWGKCCIVGCDAVKIDFEKGFVYINGNVFKEGDLLALNGTKGYVYDKEIKMINATENPLFQRFMTMVDKFRTMGVRTNADNPDDALRAVSFGAEGIGLFRIEHMFYGKNSEKPLEKLRNMILSDSTDERIAALDELEPDIREYAKATLKVLDGKPLTFRLMDPPLHEFAPQGEEKMKEVAKRLKISYEEVKKRVDALHEVNPMMGLRGVRLGIIYPEITRVQFRALFSATAELMKEGHNPKLEIMVPLTINVKELEHQKNIATEIKAEVEAKYGVTISYMFGTMIEIPRATLVADKIAEVAEFFSFGTNDLTQMTFGFSRDDVNAIVKDYVDQKIIPADPFNTLDQEGVGQLVKLGVDRGRSTRANLKCGVCGEHGGDPDSVEFFYHAGLNYVSCSPFRVPVARLAAAQAAIKESRKK
;
A
#
# COMPACT_ATOMS: atom_id res chain seq x y z
N MET A 1 -23.37 -13.69 -32.37
CA MET A 1 -23.26 -14.28 -31.03
C MET A 1 -21.91 -13.87 -30.43
N THR A 2 -21.90 -13.52 -29.20
CA THR A 2 -20.64 -13.19 -28.47
C THR A 2 -19.80 -14.46 -28.35
N LYS A 3 -18.51 -14.37 -28.66
CA LYS A 3 -17.58 -15.50 -28.51
C LYS A 3 -17.12 -15.58 -27.04
N TYR A 4 -17.49 -16.65 -26.35
CA TYR A 4 -17.11 -16.85 -24.94
C TYR A 4 -15.96 -17.82 -24.72
N VAL A 5 -15.57 -18.64 -25.71
CA VAL A 5 -14.57 -19.70 -25.56
C VAL A 5 -13.39 -19.45 -26.49
N TYR A 6 -12.18 -19.49 -25.92
CA TYR A 6 -10.89 -19.26 -26.60
C TYR A 6 -9.96 -20.43 -26.32
N THR A 7 -9.39 -21.06 -27.35
CA THR A 7 -8.49 -22.21 -27.23
C THR A 7 -7.03 -21.80 -27.16
N PHE A 8 -6.22 -22.62 -26.49
CA PHE A 8 -4.77 -22.52 -26.45
C PHE A 8 -4.11 -23.91 -26.36
N GLY A 9 -2.90 -24.05 -26.88
CA GLY A 9 -2.09 -25.27 -26.86
C GLY A 9 -1.44 -25.59 -28.19
N GLY A 10 -0.45 -26.48 -28.22
CA GLY A 10 0.22 -26.91 -29.44
C GLY A 10 0.92 -25.77 -30.19
N LYS A 11 1.47 -24.80 -29.46
CA LYS A 11 2.12 -23.58 -29.99
C LYS A 11 1.17 -22.62 -30.72
N THR A 12 -0.13 -22.72 -30.49
CA THR A 12 -1.16 -21.84 -31.05
C THR A 12 -2.10 -21.35 -29.96
N ALA A 13 -2.68 -20.18 -30.14
CA ALA A 13 -3.72 -19.64 -29.25
C ALA A 13 -4.61 -18.66 -30.00
N GLU A 14 -5.88 -18.59 -29.60
CA GLU A 14 -6.83 -17.57 -30.09
C GLU A 14 -6.76 -16.25 -29.30
N GLY A 15 -6.07 -16.25 -28.15
CA GLY A 15 -5.83 -15.09 -27.30
C GLY A 15 -4.37 -14.68 -27.26
N LYS A 16 -4.06 -13.58 -26.55
CA LYS A 16 -2.71 -13.04 -26.32
C LYS A 16 -2.65 -12.21 -25.02
N ALA A 17 -1.47 -11.80 -24.59
CA ALA A 17 -1.21 -11.13 -23.31
C ALA A 17 -2.03 -9.85 -23.07
N ASP A 18 -2.34 -9.08 -24.11
CA ASP A 18 -3.11 -7.83 -24.00
C ASP A 18 -4.61 -8.03 -23.75
N MET A 19 -5.10 -9.26 -23.92
CA MET A 19 -6.52 -9.60 -23.73
C MET A 19 -6.89 -9.92 -22.26
N LYS A 20 -6.17 -9.38 -21.30
CA LYS A 20 -6.40 -9.65 -19.84
C LYS A 20 -7.81 -9.28 -19.38
N ASN A 21 -8.43 -8.26 -19.97
CA ASN A 21 -9.78 -7.86 -19.61
C ASN A 21 -10.83 -8.92 -20.00
N LEU A 22 -10.57 -9.66 -21.07
CA LEU A 22 -11.48 -10.68 -21.61
C LEU A 22 -11.15 -12.08 -21.08
N LEU A 23 -9.88 -12.47 -21.11
CA LEU A 23 -9.42 -13.82 -20.78
C LEU A 23 -8.98 -13.97 -19.32
N GLY A 24 -9.00 -12.87 -18.57
CA GLY A 24 -8.35 -12.80 -17.26
C GLY A 24 -6.82 -12.88 -17.37
N GLY A 25 -6.12 -12.57 -16.30
CA GLY A 25 -4.65 -12.60 -16.32
C GLY A 25 -4.08 -13.98 -16.63
N LYS A 26 -4.68 -15.03 -16.08
CA LYS A 26 -4.22 -16.43 -16.29
C LYS A 26 -4.44 -16.89 -17.72
N GLY A 27 -5.64 -16.72 -18.27
CA GLY A 27 -5.96 -17.15 -19.63
C GLY A 27 -5.14 -16.41 -20.69
N ALA A 28 -4.95 -15.10 -20.55
CA ALA A 28 -4.13 -14.30 -21.43
C ALA A 28 -2.66 -14.75 -21.42
N ASN A 29 -2.10 -15.02 -20.25
CA ASN A 29 -0.71 -15.47 -20.12
C ASN A 29 -0.50 -16.92 -20.60
N LEU A 30 -1.48 -17.82 -20.40
CA LEU A 30 -1.44 -19.17 -21.00
C LEU A 30 -1.41 -19.11 -22.52
N ALA A 31 -2.25 -18.26 -23.13
CA ALA A 31 -2.25 -18.03 -24.56
C ALA A 31 -0.91 -17.47 -25.04
N GLU A 32 -0.35 -16.48 -24.36
CA GLU A 32 0.95 -15.88 -24.72
C GLU A 32 2.08 -16.89 -24.65
N MET A 33 2.17 -17.69 -23.59
CA MET A 33 3.17 -18.74 -23.45
C MET A 33 3.09 -19.76 -24.60
N CYS A 34 1.88 -20.12 -25.04
CA CYS A 34 1.71 -20.97 -26.23
C CYS A 34 2.25 -20.32 -27.50
N LEU A 35 1.98 -19.02 -27.71
CA LEU A 35 2.46 -18.28 -28.89
C LEU A 35 3.98 -18.13 -28.86
N LEU A 36 4.60 -18.08 -27.68
CA LEU A 36 6.06 -18.13 -27.52
C LEU A 36 6.66 -19.52 -27.73
N GLY A 37 5.84 -20.51 -28.03
CA GLY A 37 6.28 -21.88 -28.28
C GLY A 37 6.62 -22.69 -27.03
N LEU A 38 6.29 -22.19 -25.83
CA LEU A 38 6.56 -22.85 -24.55
C LEU A 38 5.68 -24.08 -24.34
N PRO A 39 6.11 -25.06 -23.56
CA PRO A 39 5.39 -26.33 -23.33
C PRO A 39 4.21 -26.12 -22.35
N VAL A 40 3.11 -25.62 -22.87
CA VAL A 40 1.89 -25.39 -22.08
C VAL A 40 0.88 -26.51 -22.36
N PRO A 41 0.33 -27.19 -21.32
CA PRO A 41 -0.75 -28.16 -21.53
C PRO A 41 -1.95 -27.48 -22.22
N ALA A 42 -2.51 -28.12 -23.23
CA ALA A 42 -3.60 -27.55 -24.01
C ALA A 42 -4.85 -27.29 -23.16
N GLY A 43 -5.63 -26.29 -23.54
CA GLY A 43 -6.82 -25.92 -22.79
C GLY A 43 -7.70 -24.91 -23.54
N LEU A 44 -8.66 -24.40 -22.81
CA LEU A 44 -9.55 -23.33 -23.27
C LEU A 44 -9.81 -22.34 -22.12
N THR A 45 -10.10 -21.10 -22.48
CA THR A 45 -10.51 -20.06 -21.55
C THR A 45 -11.93 -19.63 -21.85
N ILE A 46 -12.81 -19.67 -20.84
CA ILE A 46 -14.16 -19.08 -20.89
C ILE A 46 -14.04 -17.67 -20.32
N THR A 47 -14.54 -16.67 -21.05
CA THR A 47 -14.24 -15.24 -20.80
C THR A 47 -14.87 -14.68 -19.50
N THR A 48 -14.33 -13.56 -19.04
CA THR A 48 -14.90 -12.76 -17.94
C THR A 48 -16.31 -12.25 -18.27
N GLU A 49 -16.58 -11.92 -19.54
CA GLU A 49 -17.92 -11.52 -20.01
C GLU A 49 -18.94 -12.63 -19.86
N CYS A 50 -18.52 -13.90 -20.02
CA CYS A 50 -19.38 -15.04 -19.77
C CYS A 50 -19.79 -15.13 -18.29
N CYS A 51 -18.89 -14.81 -17.37
CA CYS A 51 -19.20 -14.73 -15.94
C CYS A 51 -20.26 -13.64 -15.66
N THR A 52 -20.10 -12.47 -16.24
CA THR A 52 -21.08 -11.38 -16.12
C THR A 52 -22.44 -11.80 -16.70
N ALA A 53 -22.45 -12.45 -17.89
CA ALA A 53 -23.66 -12.99 -18.50
C ALA A 53 -24.32 -14.10 -17.66
N TYR A 54 -23.54 -14.94 -17.01
CA TYR A 54 -24.01 -15.98 -16.08
C TYR A 54 -24.79 -15.36 -14.92
N TYR A 55 -24.25 -14.32 -14.27
CA TYR A 55 -24.96 -13.64 -13.20
C TYR A 55 -26.20 -12.88 -13.68
N ALA A 56 -26.10 -12.20 -14.82
CA ALA A 56 -27.26 -11.53 -15.44
C ALA A 56 -28.39 -12.50 -15.81
N ASN A 57 -28.07 -13.77 -16.05
CA ASN A 57 -29.01 -14.85 -16.38
C ASN A 57 -29.37 -15.71 -15.15
N ASN A 58 -29.50 -15.11 -13.97
CA ASN A 58 -29.86 -15.81 -12.72
C ASN A 58 -29.01 -17.05 -12.43
N CYS A 59 -27.70 -16.94 -12.59
CA CYS A 59 -26.75 -18.05 -12.38
C CYS A 59 -27.02 -19.28 -13.30
N GLN A 60 -27.48 -19.03 -14.49
CA GLN A 60 -27.60 -20.05 -15.52
C GLN A 60 -26.58 -19.79 -16.64
N LEU A 61 -25.93 -20.84 -17.11
CA LEU A 61 -24.98 -20.73 -18.20
C LEU A 61 -25.66 -20.18 -19.47
N PRO A 62 -25.00 -19.28 -20.22
CA PRO A 62 -25.53 -18.82 -21.50
C PRO A 62 -25.86 -19.97 -22.45
N ALA A 63 -26.96 -19.85 -23.19
CA ALA A 63 -27.39 -20.88 -24.13
C ALA A 63 -26.29 -21.16 -25.19
N GLY A 64 -25.98 -22.44 -25.42
CA GLY A 64 -24.94 -22.89 -26.36
C GLY A 64 -23.51 -22.84 -25.81
N LEU A 65 -23.26 -22.30 -24.60
CA LEU A 65 -21.91 -22.27 -24.03
C LEU A 65 -21.27 -23.66 -23.94
N MET A 66 -22.00 -24.65 -23.43
CA MET A 66 -21.43 -25.97 -23.28
C MET A 66 -21.16 -26.65 -24.63
N ASP A 67 -21.94 -26.35 -25.68
CA ASP A 67 -21.64 -26.81 -27.04
C ASP A 67 -20.32 -26.26 -27.57
N ASP A 68 -20.08 -24.95 -27.33
CA ASP A 68 -18.78 -24.31 -27.65
C ASP A 68 -17.63 -24.88 -26.81
N VAL A 69 -17.85 -25.17 -25.53
CA VAL A 69 -16.86 -25.84 -24.66
C VAL A 69 -16.52 -27.22 -25.22
N TRP A 70 -17.52 -28.04 -25.57
CA TRP A 70 -17.26 -29.38 -26.13
C TRP A 70 -16.58 -29.33 -27.49
N LYS A 71 -16.89 -28.33 -28.31
CA LYS A 71 -16.19 -28.11 -29.57
C LYS A 71 -14.74 -27.74 -29.36
N ALA A 72 -14.44 -26.86 -28.39
CA ALA A 72 -13.08 -26.49 -28.02
C ALA A 72 -12.32 -27.67 -27.38
N MET A 73 -12.99 -28.50 -26.58
CA MET A 73 -12.42 -29.73 -26.00
C MET A 73 -11.88 -30.70 -27.04
N LYS A 74 -12.52 -30.81 -28.21
CA LYS A 74 -12.01 -31.65 -29.31
C LYS A 74 -10.61 -31.20 -29.80
N ASN A 75 -10.34 -29.89 -29.77
CA ASN A 75 -9.02 -29.36 -30.08
C ASN A 75 -8.02 -29.76 -29.00
N VAL A 76 -8.38 -29.65 -27.71
CA VAL A 76 -7.54 -30.07 -26.60
C VAL A 76 -7.23 -31.57 -26.68
N GLU A 77 -8.24 -32.40 -26.95
CA GLU A 77 -8.09 -33.84 -27.15
C GLU A 77 -7.08 -34.19 -28.25
N ASN A 78 -7.19 -33.52 -29.39
CA ASN A 78 -6.30 -33.71 -30.55
C ASN A 78 -4.84 -33.36 -30.20
N ILE A 79 -4.62 -32.23 -29.52
CA ILE A 79 -3.27 -31.79 -29.12
C ILE A 79 -2.65 -32.74 -28.10
N MET A 80 -3.46 -33.15 -27.10
CA MET A 80 -2.98 -34.02 -26.03
C MET A 80 -2.93 -35.50 -26.41
N GLY A 81 -3.53 -35.89 -27.53
CA GLY A 81 -3.62 -37.30 -27.94
C GLY A 81 -4.46 -38.19 -26.99
N MET A 82 -5.37 -37.57 -26.23
CA MET A 82 -6.22 -38.20 -25.23
C MET A 82 -7.66 -37.77 -25.46
N LYS A 83 -8.65 -38.49 -24.90
CA LYS A 83 -10.07 -38.10 -25.03
C LYS A 83 -10.71 -37.93 -23.67
N TYR A 84 -11.53 -36.90 -23.54
CA TYR A 84 -12.32 -36.65 -22.35
C TYR A 84 -13.45 -37.70 -22.22
N ASP A 85 -13.64 -38.24 -21.00
CA ASP A 85 -14.57 -39.30 -20.70
C ASP A 85 -14.34 -40.64 -21.48
N ASP A 86 -13.07 -40.89 -21.90
CA ASP A 86 -12.68 -42.10 -22.62
C ASP A 86 -12.27 -43.20 -21.61
N PRO A 87 -12.82 -44.44 -21.72
CA PRO A 87 -12.49 -45.53 -20.80
C PRO A 87 -11.07 -46.11 -21.02
N GLU A 88 -10.42 -45.88 -22.15
CA GLU A 88 -9.11 -46.47 -22.48
C GLU A 88 -7.94 -45.45 -22.36
N ASN A 89 -8.18 -44.22 -22.76
CA ASN A 89 -7.14 -43.15 -22.74
C ASN A 89 -7.75 -41.81 -22.27
N PRO A 90 -8.15 -41.71 -21.00
CA PRO A 90 -8.88 -40.56 -20.50
C PRO A 90 -8.01 -39.32 -20.39
N LEU A 91 -8.53 -38.19 -20.91
CA LEU A 91 -8.05 -36.84 -20.65
C LEU A 91 -8.67 -36.33 -19.36
N LEU A 92 -7.84 -35.90 -18.42
CA LEU A 92 -8.28 -35.19 -17.22
C LEU A 92 -8.00 -33.69 -17.37
N VAL A 93 -8.82 -32.87 -16.76
CA VAL A 93 -8.67 -31.41 -16.82
C VAL A 93 -8.83 -30.78 -15.45
N SER A 94 -8.36 -29.55 -15.34
CA SER A 94 -8.63 -28.65 -14.21
C SER A 94 -9.55 -27.50 -14.65
N CYS A 95 -10.41 -27.02 -13.76
CA CYS A 95 -11.11 -25.74 -13.89
C CYS A 95 -10.51 -24.74 -12.91
N ARG A 96 -9.87 -23.70 -13.44
CA ARG A 96 -9.11 -22.70 -12.66
C ARG A 96 -9.67 -21.29 -12.93
N SER A 97 -9.82 -20.50 -11.88
CA SER A 97 -10.21 -19.10 -12.01
C SER A 97 -9.13 -18.23 -12.67
N GLY A 98 -9.57 -17.18 -13.37
CA GLY A 98 -8.67 -16.22 -14.00
C GLY A 98 -9.26 -14.81 -13.99
N ALA A 99 -9.15 -14.09 -12.85
CA ALA A 99 -9.56 -12.70 -12.78
C ALA A 99 -8.61 -11.77 -13.56
N ARG A 100 -9.09 -10.57 -13.89
CA ARG A 100 -8.29 -9.53 -14.57
C ARG A 100 -7.11 -9.07 -13.71
N SER A 101 -7.30 -8.99 -12.39
CA SER A 101 -6.26 -8.75 -11.39
C SER A 101 -5.97 -10.02 -10.60
N SER A 102 -4.72 -10.18 -10.15
CA SER A 102 -4.33 -11.35 -9.34
C SER A 102 -4.99 -11.29 -7.96
N MET A 103 -5.74 -12.33 -7.62
CA MET A 103 -6.44 -12.51 -6.33
C MET A 103 -6.02 -13.86 -5.69
N PRO A 104 -4.80 -13.97 -5.13
CA PRO A 104 -4.24 -15.24 -4.68
C PRO A 104 -5.07 -15.87 -3.57
N GLY A 105 -5.50 -17.14 -3.74
CA GLY A 105 -6.25 -17.89 -2.75
C GLY A 105 -7.71 -17.44 -2.51
N MET A 106 -8.19 -16.44 -3.28
CA MET A 106 -9.53 -15.87 -3.08
C MET A 106 -10.63 -16.61 -3.85
N MET A 107 -10.27 -17.27 -4.93
CA MET A 107 -11.20 -17.97 -5.82
C MET A 107 -10.83 -19.44 -5.94
N ASP A 108 -11.83 -20.26 -6.26
CA ASP A 108 -11.71 -21.69 -6.24
C ASP A 108 -11.07 -22.29 -7.51
N THR A 109 -10.54 -23.48 -7.35
CA THR A 109 -9.98 -24.34 -8.40
C THR A 109 -10.50 -25.77 -8.19
N VAL A 110 -10.78 -26.49 -9.27
CA VAL A 110 -11.13 -27.92 -9.22
C VAL A 110 -10.18 -28.68 -10.12
N LEU A 111 -9.46 -29.65 -9.56
CA LEU A 111 -8.47 -30.48 -10.26
C LEU A 111 -9.01 -31.88 -10.51
N ASN A 112 -8.35 -32.60 -11.42
CA ASN A 112 -8.64 -34.01 -11.74
C ASN A 112 -10.07 -34.29 -12.27
N ILE A 113 -10.72 -33.27 -12.84
CA ILE A 113 -12.03 -33.41 -13.46
C ILE A 113 -11.97 -34.42 -14.62
N GLY A 114 -12.89 -35.35 -14.66
CA GLY A 114 -12.92 -36.45 -15.62
C GLY A 114 -12.61 -37.84 -15.01
N LEU A 115 -12.17 -37.91 -13.76
CA LEU A 115 -12.07 -39.20 -13.04
C LEU A 115 -13.46 -39.67 -12.62
N SER A 116 -13.79 -40.88 -13.06
CA SER A 116 -15.04 -41.56 -12.78
C SER A 116 -14.81 -43.07 -12.73
N SER A 117 -15.82 -43.84 -12.31
CA SER A 117 -15.75 -45.30 -12.37
C SER A 117 -15.44 -45.83 -13.76
N LYS A 118 -15.84 -45.09 -14.79
CA LYS A 118 -15.60 -45.40 -16.22
C LYS A 118 -14.15 -45.17 -16.65
N THR A 119 -13.51 -44.11 -16.19
CA THR A 119 -12.21 -43.65 -16.68
C THR A 119 -11.00 -44.15 -15.86
N ILE A 120 -11.24 -44.49 -14.59
CA ILE A 120 -10.21 -45.00 -13.67
C ILE A 120 -9.49 -46.24 -14.21
N PRO A 121 -10.16 -47.28 -14.75
CA PRO A 121 -9.46 -48.46 -15.25
C PRO A 121 -8.50 -48.18 -16.39
N GLY A 122 -8.90 -47.32 -17.33
CA GLY A 122 -8.02 -46.89 -18.45
C GLY A 122 -6.81 -46.14 -18.00
N LEU A 123 -6.99 -45.22 -17.03
CA LEU A 123 -5.87 -44.47 -16.49
C LEU A 123 -4.90 -45.39 -15.72
N ILE A 124 -5.40 -46.35 -14.96
CA ILE A 124 -4.56 -47.37 -14.30
C ILE A 124 -3.75 -48.18 -15.31
N LYS A 125 -4.42 -48.62 -16.39
CA LYS A 125 -3.77 -49.40 -17.48
C LYS A 125 -2.66 -48.58 -18.14
N LYS A 126 -2.91 -47.29 -18.37
CA LYS A 126 -1.97 -46.38 -19.02
C LYS A 126 -0.77 -46.04 -18.15
N THR A 127 -0.99 -45.72 -16.88
CA THR A 127 0.08 -45.29 -15.98
C THR A 127 0.79 -46.45 -15.28
N GLY A 128 0.21 -47.62 -15.26
CA GLY A 128 0.72 -48.74 -14.48
C GLY A 128 0.74 -48.51 -12.95
N ASN A 129 0.15 -47.37 -12.51
CA ASN A 129 0.23 -46.92 -11.12
C ASN A 129 -1.18 -46.72 -10.49
N PRO A 130 -1.81 -47.77 -10.00
CA PRO A 130 -3.14 -47.67 -9.39
C PRO A 130 -3.17 -46.75 -8.15
N ARG A 131 -2.06 -46.68 -7.41
CA ARG A 131 -1.97 -45.82 -6.25
C ARG A 131 -2.13 -44.34 -6.65
N PHE A 132 -1.41 -43.89 -7.64
CA PHE A 132 -1.51 -42.54 -8.20
C PHE A 132 -2.95 -42.21 -8.62
N VAL A 133 -3.61 -43.10 -9.34
CA VAL A 133 -4.97 -42.89 -9.86
C VAL A 133 -5.98 -42.77 -8.72
N TYR A 134 -5.91 -43.65 -7.72
CA TYR A 134 -6.86 -43.60 -6.59
C TYR A 134 -6.55 -42.42 -5.64
N ASP A 135 -5.31 -41.99 -5.49
CA ASP A 135 -4.97 -40.75 -4.76
C ASP A 135 -5.56 -39.52 -5.47
N SER A 136 -5.40 -39.45 -6.80
CA SER A 136 -6.00 -38.38 -7.61
C SER A 136 -7.52 -38.36 -7.55
N TYR A 137 -8.15 -39.54 -7.50
CA TYR A 137 -9.61 -39.68 -7.36
C TYR A 137 -10.08 -39.24 -5.97
N ARG A 138 -9.40 -39.67 -4.92
CA ARG A 138 -9.67 -39.22 -3.55
C ARG A 138 -9.60 -37.69 -3.46
N ARG A 139 -8.56 -37.08 -4.00
CA ARG A 139 -8.37 -35.62 -4.03
C ARG A 139 -9.51 -34.93 -4.81
N LEU A 140 -9.92 -35.46 -5.96
CA LEU A 140 -11.08 -34.95 -6.69
C LEU A 140 -12.35 -34.99 -5.83
N VAL A 141 -12.65 -36.10 -5.18
CA VAL A 141 -13.86 -36.23 -4.32
C VAL A 141 -13.85 -35.16 -3.21
N MET A 142 -12.73 -34.98 -2.53
CA MET A 142 -12.60 -33.97 -1.46
C MET A 142 -12.76 -32.53 -1.98
N MET A 143 -12.07 -32.20 -3.06
CA MET A 143 -12.09 -30.84 -3.62
C MET A 143 -13.45 -30.52 -4.27
N TYR A 144 -14.03 -31.46 -4.99
CA TYR A 144 -15.32 -31.27 -5.65
C TYR A 144 -16.45 -31.13 -4.63
N ALA A 145 -16.42 -31.93 -3.56
CA ALA A 145 -17.41 -31.84 -2.48
C ALA A 145 -17.35 -30.47 -1.79
N ASP A 146 -16.14 -29.96 -1.50
CA ASP A 146 -15.93 -28.67 -0.86
C ASP A 146 -16.32 -27.50 -1.78
N VAL A 147 -15.76 -27.48 -2.99
CA VAL A 147 -15.86 -26.32 -3.90
C VAL A 147 -17.20 -26.31 -4.63
N VAL A 148 -17.61 -27.45 -5.20
CA VAL A 148 -18.78 -27.53 -6.10
C VAL A 148 -20.06 -27.86 -5.35
N MET A 149 -20.02 -28.80 -4.39
CA MET A 149 -21.24 -29.30 -3.76
C MET A 149 -21.61 -28.56 -2.47
N GLU A 150 -20.61 -27.93 -1.77
CA GLU A 150 -20.86 -27.15 -0.54
C GLU A 150 -20.82 -25.65 -0.82
N LYS A 151 -19.66 -25.07 -1.13
CA LYS A 151 -19.47 -23.61 -1.27
C LYS A 151 -20.26 -23.01 -2.42
N SER A 152 -20.21 -23.64 -3.58
CA SER A 152 -20.92 -23.16 -4.78
C SER A 152 -22.46 -23.21 -4.61
N GLU A 153 -22.98 -24.09 -3.79
CA GLU A 153 -24.41 -24.16 -3.49
C GLU A 153 -24.83 -23.23 -2.34
N GLY A 154 -23.90 -22.42 -1.83
CA GLY A 154 -24.18 -21.46 -0.77
C GLY A 154 -24.37 -22.06 0.60
N ILE A 155 -23.93 -23.31 0.79
CA ILE A 155 -23.99 -23.98 2.09
C ILE A 155 -22.86 -23.38 2.96
N GLU A 156 -23.25 -22.84 4.11
CA GLU A 156 -22.31 -22.25 5.08
C GLU A 156 -22.33 -23.10 6.37
N PRO A 157 -21.45 -24.09 6.48
CA PRO A 157 -21.35 -24.87 7.69
C PRO A 157 -20.81 -24.05 8.87
N ALA A 158 -21.17 -24.45 10.09
CA ALA A 158 -20.52 -23.89 11.29
C ALA A 158 -19.02 -24.17 11.27
N ASP A 159 -18.24 -23.35 11.98
CA ASP A 159 -16.78 -23.47 12.06
C ASP A 159 -16.35 -24.89 12.42
N GLY A 160 -15.44 -25.45 11.62
CA GLY A 160 -14.93 -26.80 11.78
C GLY A 160 -15.89 -27.93 11.35
N LYS A 161 -17.06 -27.60 10.77
CA LYS A 161 -18.07 -28.61 10.33
C LYS A 161 -18.23 -28.67 8.81
N GLY A 162 -17.45 -27.94 8.03
CA GLY A 162 -17.49 -28.05 6.57
C GLY A 162 -17.08 -29.43 6.08
N ILE A 163 -17.61 -29.84 4.91
CA ILE A 163 -17.32 -31.14 4.34
C ILE A 163 -15.82 -31.39 4.18
N ARG A 164 -15.06 -30.40 3.75
CA ARG A 164 -13.58 -30.51 3.61
C ARG A 164 -12.94 -30.96 4.91
N LYS A 165 -13.25 -30.24 6.01
CA LYS A 165 -12.68 -30.56 7.33
C LYS A 165 -13.03 -31.97 7.79
N GLN A 166 -14.29 -32.41 7.58
CA GLN A 166 -14.73 -33.78 7.96
C GLN A 166 -13.97 -34.83 7.15
N LEU A 167 -13.70 -34.60 5.86
CA LEU A 167 -12.95 -35.54 5.03
C LEU A 167 -11.46 -35.57 5.40
N ASP A 168 -10.88 -34.39 5.73
CA ASP A 168 -9.51 -34.29 6.23
C ASP A 168 -9.36 -35.04 7.57
N ASP A 169 -10.31 -34.88 8.49
CA ASP A 169 -10.34 -35.62 9.77
C ASP A 169 -10.41 -37.12 9.57
N MET A 170 -11.24 -37.59 8.63
CA MET A 170 -11.32 -39.02 8.27
C MET A 170 -9.99 -39.55 7.73
N LEU A 171 -9.27 -38.73 6.89
CA LEU A 171 -7.95 -39.08 6.37
C LEU A 171 -6.91 -39.18 7.49
N ASP A 172 -6.91 -38.20 8.40
CA ASP A 172 -5.98 -38.19 9.53
C ASP A 172 -6.21 -39.31 10.52
N GLU A 173 -7.48 -39.62 10.84
CA GLU A 173 -7.83 -40.79 11.64
C GLU A 173 -7.41 -42.10 10.96
N PHE A 174 -7.57 -42.20 9.64
CA PHE A 174 -7.16 -43.35 8.88
C PHE A 174 -5.65 -43.57 8.97
N LYS A 175 -4.86 -42.51 8.77
CA LYS A 175 -3.39 -42.53 8.92
C LYS A 175 -2.97 -42.91 10.35
N ALA A 176 -3.56 -42.27 11.34
CA ALA A 176 -3.26 -42.53 12.74
C ALA A 176 -3.52 -44.02 13.16
N LYS A 177 -4.64 -44.61 12.70
CA LYS A 177 -4.97 -46.02 12.96
C LYS A 177 -3.98 -47.00 12.35
N ARG A 178 -3.28 -46.62 11.27
CA ARG A 178 -2.29 -47.42 10.54
C ARG A 178 -0.83 -47.11 10.92
N GLY A 179 -0.60 -46.00 11.65
CA GLY A 179 0.71 -45.50 11.99
C GLY A 179 1.45 -44.86 10.81
N TYR A 180 0.72 -44.44 9.77
CA TYR A 180 1.27 -43.73 8.64
C TYR A 180 1.63 -42.27 8.98
N LYS A 181 2.78 -41.81 8.50
CA LYS A 181 3.27 -40.42 8.72
C LYS A 181 2.90 -39.49 7.56
N SER A 182 2.69 -40.05 6.37
CA SER A 182 2.34 -39.27 5.20
C SER A 182 1.30 -40.01 4.33
N ASP A 183 0.61 -39.24 3.47
CA ASP A 183 -0.35 -39.76 2.48
C ASP A 183 0.33 -40.74 1.48
N THR A 184 1.65 -40.60 1.28
CA THR A 184 2.41 -41.43 0.35
C THR A 184 2.54 -42.90 0.78
N GLU A 185 2.30 -43.20 2.06
CA GLU A 185 2.35 -44.54 2.63
C GLU A 185 1.06 -45.36 2.43
N ILE A 186 -0.04 -44.65 2.07
CA ILE A 186 -1.36 -45.29 1.86
C ILE A 186 -1.32 -46.10 0.56
N THR A 187 -1.72 -47.36 0.62
CA THR A 187 -1.74 -48.27 -0.53
C THR A 187 -2.89 -47.99 -1.51
N ALA A 188 -2.81 -48.51 -2.74
CA ALA A 188 -3.83 -48.29 -3.77
C ALA A 188 -5.24 -48.80 -3.35
N ASP A 189 -5.31 -49.97 -2.75
CA ASP A 189 -6.58 -50.57 -2.29
C ASP A 189 -7.19 -49.77 -1.12
N GLU A 190 -6.35 -49.28 -0.23
CA GLU A 190 -6.79 -48.40 0.86
C GLU A 190 -7.29 -47.05 0.36
N LEU A 191 -6.60 -46.42 -0.63
CA LEU A 191 -7.06 -45.17 -1.26
C LEU A 191 -8.38 -45.36 -2.00
N LYS A 192 -8.56 -46.48 -2.68
CA LYS A 192 -9.84 -46.85 -3.30
C LYS A 192 -10.96 -46.91 -2.28
N GLN A 193 -10.75 -47.65 -1.17
CA GLN A 193 -11.73 -47.76 -0.10
C GLN A 193 -12.03 -46.40 0.54
N LEU A 194 -11.00 -45.61 0.80
CA LEU A 194 -11.11 -44.27 1.39
C LEU A 194 -11.93 -43.34 0.50
N ALA A 195 -11.73 -43.37 -0.83
CA ALA A 195 -12.51 -42.57 -1.77
C ALA A 195 -13.99 -42.94 -1.75
N GLU A 196 -14.32 -44.26 -1.63
CA GLU A 196 -15.71 -44.69 -1.51
C GLU A 196 -16.33 -44.29 -0.15
N ASP A 197 -15.56 -44.32 0.92
CA ASP A 197 -16.03 -43.85 2.24
C ASP A 197 -16.22 -42.32 2.26
N PHE A 198 -15.40 -41.57 1.56
CA PHE A 198 -15.59 -40.11 1.34
C PHE A 198 -16.88 -39.82 0.57
N LYS A 199 -17.17 -40.55 -0.49
CA LYS A 199 -18.44 -40.39 -1.26
C LYS A 199 -19.66 -40.66 -0.38
N LYS A 200 -19.62 -41.70 0.48
CA LYS A 200 -20.68 -41.96 1.46
C LYS A 200 -20.86 -40.81 2.43
N LYS A 201 -19.74 -40.26 2.94
CA LYS A 201 -19.75 -39.12 3.85
C LYS A 201 -20.29 -37.85 3.19
N VAL A 202 -19.91 -37.61 1.96
CA VAL A 202 -20.44 -36.48 1.14
C VAL A 202 -21.97 -36.59 1.03
N LYS A 203 -22.48 -37.78 0.68
CA LYS A 203 -23.93 -38.00 0.61
C LYS A 203 -24.63 -37.82 1.96
N GLU A 204 -24.02 -38.32 3.03
CA GLU A 204 -24.55 -38.15 4.39
C GLU A 204 -24.69 -36.70 4.80
N VAL A 205 -23.66 -35.90 4.53
CA VAL A 205 -23.56 -34.50 5.00
C VAL A 205 -24.31 -33.53 4.07
N LEU A 206 -24.13 -33.66 2.76
CA LEU A 206 -24.68 -32.74 1.77
C LEU A 206 -26.00 -33.18 1.16
N GLY A 207 -26.45 -34.42 1.42
CA GLY A 207 -27.72 -34.98 0.92
C GLY A 207 -27.71 -35.33 -0.57
N THR A 208 -26.64 -35.11 -1.30
CA THR A 208 -26.46 -35.38 -2.72
C THR A 208 -25.30 -36.32 -2.98
N GLU A 209 -25.36 -37.14 -4.02
CA GLU A 209 -24.27 -38.05 -4.38
C GLU A 209 -23.18 -37.28 -5.17
N PHE A 210 -21.92 -37.70 -4.93
CA PHE A 210 -20.82 -37.24 -5.78
C PHE A 210 -21.06 -37.67 -7.24
N PRO A 211 -20.96 -36.75 -8.24
CA PRO A 211 -21.27 -37.08 -9.63
C PRO A 211 -20.19 -38.00 -10.24
N ASP A 212 -20.59 -39.20 -10.63
CA ASP A 212 -19.74 -40.17 -11.35
C ASP A 212 -19.84 -40.00 -12.88
N ASP A 213 -20.21 -38.83 -13.35
CA ASP A 213 -20.29 -38.42 -14.74
C ASP A 213 -19.32 -37.30 -15.04
N ALA A 214 -18.36 -37.53 -15.91
CA ALA A 214 -17.32 -36.60 -16.25
C ALA A 214 -17.86 -35.28 -16.82
N LYS A 215 -18.96 -35.31 -17.59
CA LYS A 215 -19.57 -34.10 -18.17
C LYS A 215 -20.23 -33.24 -17.11
N ALA A 216 -20.95 -33.89 -16.17
CA ALA A 216 -21.54 -33.23 -15.02
C ALA A 216 -20.47 -32.58 -14.13
N GLN A 217 -19.33 -33.27 -13.93
CA GLN A 217 -18.18 -32.72 -13.21
C GLN A 217 -17.63 -31.44 -13.87
N MET A 218 -17.49 -31.43 -15.19
CA MET A 218 -17.03 -30.25 -15.96
C MET A 218 -17.97 -29.05 -15.81
N GLU A 219 -19.26 -29.28 -16.01
CA GLU A 219 -20.26 -28.19 -15.92
C GLU A 219 -20.34 -27.65 -14.49
N GLY A 220 -20.31 -28.55 -13.47
CA GLY A 220 -20.25 -28.15 -12.06
C GLY A 220 -19.00 -27.32 -11.72
N GLY A 221 -17.84 -27.75 -12.22
CA GLY A 221 -16.58 -27.02 -12.03
C GLY A 221 -16.59 -25.61 -12.65
N ILE A 222 -17.12 -25.45 -13.86
CA ILE A 222 -17.26 -24.14 -14.52
C ILE A 222 -18.17 -23.22 -13.71
N LYS A 223 -19.35 -23.72 -13.29
CA LYS A 223 -20.30 -22.97 -12.45
C LYS A 223 -19.70 -22.55 -11.12
N ALA A 224 -19.00 -23.47 -10.46
CA ALA A 224 -18.37 -23.19 -9.17
C ALA A 224 -17.30 -22.10 -9.28
N VAL A 225 -16.47 -22.11 -10.32
CA VAL A 225 -15.49 -21.05 -10.55
C VAL A 225 -16.17 -19.69 -10.78
N PHE A 226 -17.25 -19.61 -11.56
CA PHE A 226 -18.02 -18.38 -11.69
C PHE A 226 -18.60 -17.91 -10.36
N LYS A 227 -19.20 -18.81 -9.57
CA LYS A 227 -19.78 -18.49 -8.28
C LYS A 227 -18.73 -18.01 -7.26
N SER A 228 -17.50 -18.52 -7.34
CA SER A 228 -16.40 -18.13 -6.44
C SER A 228 -16.04 -16.64 -6.55
N TRP A 229 -16.36 -15.97 -7.67
CA TRP A 229 -16.21 -14.52 -7.83
C TRP A 229 -16.96 -13.74 -6.74
N ASN A 230 -18.17 -14.18 -6.39
CA ASN A 230 -19.00 -13.57 -5.36
C ASN A 230 -18.93 -14.31 -4.01
N GLY A 231 -17.98 -15.20 -3.84
CA GLY A 231 -17.65 -15.79 -2.54
C GLY A 231 -17.19 -14.73 -1.53
N LYS A 232 -17.49 -14.91 -0.25
CA LYS A 232 -17.20 -13.95 0.84
C LYS A 232 -15.75 -13.45 0.83
N LYS A 233 -14.78 -14.36 0.68
CA LYS A 233 -13.34 -14.02 0.61
C LYS A 233 -13.01 -13.12 -0.58
N ALA A 234 -13.55 -13.48 -1.76
CA ALA A 234 -13.30 -12.72 -2.99
C ALA A 234 -13.94 -11.33 -2.93
N VAL A 235 -15.16 -11.22 -2.40
CA VAL A 235 -15.83 -9.92 -2.19
C VAL A 235 -15.06 -9.05 -1.21
N SER A 236 -14.63 -9.59 -0.07
CA SER A 236 -13.84 -8.85 0.92
C SER A 236 -12.50 -8.37 0.34
N TYR A 237 -11.80 -9.25 -0.39
CA TYR A 237 -10.54 -8.89 -1.05
C TYR A 237 -10.73 -7.79 -2.09
N ARG A 238 -11.76 -7.88 -2.94
CA ARG A 238 -12.05 -6.85 -3.93
C ARG A 238 -12.35 -5.49 -3.30
N LYS A 239 -13.07 -5.47 -2.18
CA LYS A 239 -13.32 -4.22 -1.42
C LYS A 239 -12.01 -3.58 -0.93
N ILE A 240 -11.10 -4.39 -0.41
CA ILE A 240 -9.80 -3.92 0.12
C ILE A 240 -8.92 -3.38 -1.02
N GLU A 241 -8.88 -4.10 -2.15
CA GLU A 241 -8.01 -3.78 -3.30
C GLU A 241 -8.66 -2.82 -4.32
N GLY A 242 -9.88 -2.35 -4.07
CA GLY A 242 -10.60 -1.45 -4.98
C GLY A 242 -10.95 -2.07 -6.34
N ILE A 243 -11.10 -3.41 -6.40
CA ILE A 243 -11.43 -4.13 -7.65
C ILE A 243 -12.94 -4.07 -7.92
N PRO A 244 -13.39 -3.58 -9.09
CA PRO A 244 -14.81 -3.50 -9.43
C PRO A 244 -15.52 -4.86 -9.42
N ASP A 245 -16.72 -4.92 -8.85
CA ASP A 245 -17.52 -6.14 -8.75
C ASP A 245 -18.01 -6.67 -10.10
N ASP A 246 -18.18 -5.81 -11.09
CA ASP A 246 -18.68 -6.10 -12.43
C ASP A 246 -17.63 -6.70 -13.39
N TRP A 247 -16.38 -6.81 -12.96
CA TRP A 247 -15.32 -7.37 -13.81
C TRP A 247 -15.48 -8.85 -14.11
N GLY A 248 -16.02 -9.65 -13.19
CA GLY A 248 -16.15 -11.09 -13.31
C GLY A 248 -14.80 -11.82 -13.31
N THR A 249 -14.84 -13.12 -13.44
CA THR A 249 -13.68 -14.01 -13.58
C THR A 249 -13.79 -14.87 -14.84
N ALA A 250 -12.66 -15.13 -15.50
CA ALA A 250 -12.58 -16.17 -16.52
C ALA A 250 -12.46 -17.57 -15.89
N VAL A 251 -12.80 -18.60 -16.64
CA VAL A 251 -12.56 -20.00 -16.28
C VAL A 251 -11.56 -20.59 -17.28
N ASN A 252 -10.43 -21.09 -16.78
CA ASN A 252 -9.46 -21.82 -17.59
C ASN A 252 -9.66 -23.32 -17.38
N VAL A 253 -10.09 -24.03 -18.43
CA VAL A 253 -10.15 -25.48 -18.48
C VAL A 253 -8.89 -25.96 -19.19
N GLN A 254 -8.00 -26.62 -18.44
CA GLN A 254 -6.68 -27.01 -18.90
C GLN A 254 -6.41 -28.50 -18.68
N ALA A 255 -5.77 -29.15 -19.64
CA ALA A 255 -5.33 -30.54 -19.51
C ALA A 255 -4.43 -30.69 -18.28
N MET A 256 -4.71 -31.71 -17.48
CA MET A 256 -3.88 -32.06 -16.31
C MET A 256 -2.56 -32.70 -16.77
N VAL A 257 -1.49 -32.27 -16.10
CA VAL A 257 -0.17 -32.92 -16.08
C VAL A 257 0.22 -33.15 -14.63
N PHE A 258 0.94 -34.23 -14.36
CA PHE A 258 1.06 -34.78 -13.02
C PHE A 258 2.52 -34.84 -12.54
N GLY A 259 2.82 -34.07 -11.49
CA GLY A 259 4.11 -34.10 -10.82
C GLY A 259 4.29 -35.26 -9.82
N ASN A 260 3.25 -36.06 -9.62
CA ASN A 260 3.21 -37.18 -8.65
C ASN A 260 3.14 -38.57 -9.30
N MET A 261 3.73 -38.73 -10.49
CA MET A 261 3.79 -40.01 -11.21
C MET A 261 5.10 -40.80 -10.95
N GLY A 262 5.81 -40.52 -9.88
CA GLY A 262 7.05 -41.16 -9.50
C GLY A 262 8.26 -40.22 -9.49
N ASP A 263 9.47 -40.80 -9.35
CA ASP A 263 10.69 -40.04 -9.09
C ASP A 263 11.20 -39.19 -10.29
N THR A 264 10.67 -39.44 -11.49
CA THR A 264 10.94 -38.63 -12.69
C THR A 264 9.91 -37.53 -12.90
N SER A 265 9.00 -37.35 -11.94
CA SER A 265 7.96 -36.33 -11.98
C SER A 265 8.10 -35.39 -10.79
N ALA A 266 7.79 -34.13 -10.99
CA ALA A 266 7.94 -33.08 -9.99
C ALA A 266 7.00 -31.91 -10.25
N THR A 267 6.86 -31.03 -9.29
CA THR A 267 6.21 -29.72 -9.47
C THR A 267 6.99 -28.64 -8.73
N GLY A 268 6.87 -27.38 -9.18
CA GLY A 268 7.57 -26.28 -8.56
C GLY A 268 7.00 -24.90 -8.89
N VAL A 269 7.46 -23.95 -8.11
CA VAL A 269 7.17 -22.52 -8.26
C VAL A 269 8.49 -21.77 -8.31
N ALA A 270 8.63 -20.85 -9.23
CA ALA A 270 9.87 -20.11 -9.40
C ALA A 270 9.61 -18.63 -9.73
N PHE A 271 10.54 -17.79 -9.32
CA PHE A 271 10.62 -16.37 -9.69
C PHE A 271 11.83 -16.16 -10.58
N THR A 272 11.64 -15.47 -11.69
CA THR A 272 12.74 -15.24 -12.63
C THR A 272 13.88 -14.39 -12.02
N ARG A 273 13.59 -13.63 -10.97
CA ARG A 273 14.55 -12.93 -10.10
C ARG A 273 14.09 -13.02 -8.65
N ASN A 274 14.99 -12.79 -7.69
CA ASN A 274 14.62 -12.85 -6.28
C ASN A 274 13.59 -11.76 -5.91
N PRO A 275 12.37 -12.10 -5.50
CA PRO A 275 11.31 -11.13 -5.22
C PRO A 275 11.55 -10.28 -3.96
N ALA A 276 12.46 -10.69 -3.08
CA ALA A 276 12.78 -9.97 -1.85
C ALA A 276 13.94 -8.97 -2.04
N THR A 277 14.96 -9.33 -2.79
CA THR A 277 16.19 -8.53 -2.95
C THR A 277 16.31 -7.88 -4.33
N GLY A 278 15.72 -8.45 -5.36
CA GLY A 278 15.84 -8.02 -6.75
C GLY A 278 16.98 -8.66 -7.52
N ASP A 279 17.81 -9.47 -6.86
CA ASP A 279 18.97 -10.10 -7.49
C ASP A 279 18.56 -10.95 -8.70
N ASN A 280 19.36 -10.91 -9.77
CA ASN A 280 19.13 -11.65 -10.99
C ASN A 280 19.51 -13.14 -10.83
N HIS A 281 19.03 -13.78 -9.76
CA HIS A 281 19.15 -15.21 -9.51
C HIS A 281 17.82 -15.90 -9.75
N PHE A 282 17.87 -17.08 -10.36
CA PHE A 282 16.66 -17.88 -10.54
C PHE A 282 16.26 -18.49 -9.20
N TYR A 283 15.23 -17.94 -8.59
CA TYR A 283 14.79 -18.25 -7.23
C TYR A 283 13.52 -19.08 -7.25
N GLY A 284 13.47 -20.18 -6.47
CA GLY A 284 12.27 -20.97 -6.38
C GLY A 284 12.45 -22.29 -5.65
N GLU A 285 11.34 -23.02 -5.59
CA GLU A 285 11.20 -24.26 -4.83
C GLU A 285 10.51 -25.33 -5.67
N TRP A 286 10.88 -26.58 -5.45
CA TRP A 286 10.32 -27.71 -6.16
C TRP A 286 10.19 -28.93 -5.25
N LEU A 287 9.33 -29.88 -5.64
CA LEU A 287 9.13 -31.16 -4.96
C LEU A 287 9.03 -32.28 -5.97
N ILE A 288 9.82 -33.35 -5.76
CA ILE A 288 9.72 -34.60 -6.50
C ILE A 288 8.47 -35.36 -6.03
N ASN A 289 7.82 -36.03 -6.98
CA ASN A 289 6.64 -36.86 -6.73
C ASN A 289 5.59 -36.14 -5.89
N ALA A 290 5.15 -34.98 -6.35
CA ALA A 290 4.25 -34.05 -5.67
C ALA A 290 3.29 -33.34 -6.65
N GLN A 291 2.14 -32.93 -6.14
CA GLN A 291 1.23 -32.01 -6.82
C GLN A 291 1.47 -30.58 -6.37
N GLY A 292 0.98 -29.58 -7.16
CA GLY A 292 1.15 -28.15 -6.86
C GLY A 292 0.64 -27.74 -5.49
N GLU A 293 -0.41 -28.39 -4.99
CA GLU A 293 -0.95 -28.16 -3.63
C GLU A 293 0.06 -28.47 -2.54
N ASP A 294 0.89 -29.52 -2.74
CA ASP A 294 1.87 -29.97 -1.74
C ASP A 294 2.99 -28.94 -1.54
N VAL A 295 3.33 -28.13 -2.58
CA VAL A 295 4.29 -27.03 -2.52
C VAL A 295 3.66 -25.81 -1.85
N VAL A 296 2.48 -25.40 -2.32
CA VAL A 296 1.84 -24.14 -1.91
C VAL A 296 1.28 -24.21 -0.48
N ALA A 297 0.74 -25.36 -0.09
CA ALA A 297 0.18 -25.56 1.25
C ALA A 297 1.23 -25.87 2.33
N GLY A 298 2.52 -26.01 1.96
CA GLY A 298 3.60 -26.29 2.91
C GLY A 298 3.49 -27.65 3.60
N ILE A 299 2.84 -28.62 2.97
CA ILE A 299 2.64 -29.98 3.51
C ILE A 299 3.98 -30.73 3.59
N ARG A 300 4.88 -30.44 2.68
CA ARG A 300 6.25 -31.01 2.63
C ARG A 300 7.23 -29.84 2.51
N THR A 301 8.42 -29.97 3.11
CA THR A 301 9.51 -28.99 2.97
C THR A 301 10.06 -29.07 1.54
N PRO A 302 9.95 -27.99 0.75
CA PRO A 302 10.43 -27.99 -0.63
C PRO A 302 11.95 -27.91 -0.73
N SER A 303 12.48 -28.40 -1.84
CA SER A 303 13.90 -28.30 -2.21
C SER A 303 14.17 -27.05 -3.05
N PRO A 304 15.40 -26.49 -3.03
CA PRO A 304 15.76 -25.34 -3.85
C PRO A 304 15.88 -25.74 -5.33
N LEU A 305 15.67 -24.79 -6.25
CA LEU A 305 15.83 -25.03 -7.69
C LEU A 305 17.27 -25.28 -8.09
N ASN A 306 18.19 -24.56 -7.48
CA ASN A 306 19.62 -24.59 -7.82
C ASN A 306 20.49 -24.48 -6.57
N ASP A 307 21.80 -24.70 -6.74
CA ASP A 307 22.74 -24.66 -5.64
C ASP A 307 23.02 -23.24 -5.14
N GLU A 308 22.92 -22.25 -6.02
CA GLU A 308 23.15 -20.85 -5.71
C GLU A 308 22.14 -20.31 -4.66
N THR A 309 20.92 -20.80 -4.67
CA THR A 309 19.85 -20.36 -3.74
C THR A 309 19.71 -21.23 -2.49
N LYS A 310 20.62 -22.20 -2.28
CA LYS A 310 20.68 -22.98 -1.04
C LYS A 310 21.00 -22.07 0.15
N ASN A 311 20.35 -22.35 1.27
CA ASN A 311 20.53 -21.64 2.54
C ASN A 311 20.67 -22.64 3.70
N GLU A 312 20.88 -22.16 4.92
CA GLU A 312 21.07 -23.01 6.10
C GLU A 312 19.91 -23.99 6.38
N GLN A 313 18.70 -23.68 5.93
CA GLN A 313 17.50 -24.52 6.16
C GLN A 313 17.38 -25.64 5.11
N ASN A 314 17.87 -25.42 3.88
CA ASN A 314 17.70 -26.35 2.76
C ASN A 314 19.02 -26.87 2.15
N LYS A 315 20.18 -26.55 2.74
CA LYS A 315 21.50 -26.96 2.24
C LYS A 315 21.68 -28.46 2.10
N ASN A 316 20.92 -29.25 2.86
CA ASN A 316 20.96 -30.70 2.83
C ASN A 316 20.00 -31.32 1.80
N PHE A 317 19.19 -30.52 1.14
CA PHE A 317 18.29 -31.00 0.09
C PHE A 317 18.96 -30.89 -1.27
N HIS A 318 18.68 -31.88 -2.13
CA HIS A 318 19.14 -31.84 -3.52
C HIS A 318 18.34 -30.80 -4.32
N SER A 319 19.06 -30.00 -5.08
CA SER A 319 18.44 -29.03 -6.01
C SER A 319 17.91 -29.73 -7.26
N MET A 320 17.03 -29.06 -7.99
CA MET A 320 16.59 -29.51 -9.33
C MET A 320 17.77 -29.55 -10.31
N GLU A 321 18.70 -28.60 -10.21
CA GLU A 321 19.91 -28.53 -10.99
C GLU A 321 20.78 -29.82 -10.84
N GLU A 322 20.87 -30.35 -9.60
CA GLU A 322 21.59 -31.62 -9.32
C GLU A 322 20.83 -32.84 -9.84
N LEU A 323 19.51 -32.92 -9.63
CA LEU A 323 18.76 -34.15 -9.89
C LEU A 323 18.15 -34.25 -11.29
N MET A 324 17.84 -33.13 -11.93
CA MET A 324 17.23 -33.04 -13.26
C MET A 324 17.89 -31.94 -14.10
N PRO A 325 19.21 -32.02 -14.38
CA PRO A 325 20.01 -30.96 -14.99
C PRO A 325 19.49 -30.53 -16.37
N GLU A 326 19.06 -31.46 -17.22
CA GLU A 326 18.54 -31.14 -18.56
C GLU A 326 17.21 -30.35 -18.47
N THR A 327 16.31 -30.78 -17.60
CA THR A 327 15.03 -30.10 -17.38
C THR A 327 15.21 -28.73 -16.69
N TYR A 328 16.19 -28.63 -15.78
CA TYR A 328 16.55 -27.35 -15.18
C TYR A 328 17.11 -26.38 -16.22
N LYS A 329 17.93 -26.84 -17.14
CA LYS A 329 18.44 -26.03 -18.26
C LYS A 329 17.33 -25.55 -19.16
N GLU A 330 16.37 -26.41 -19.52
CA GLU A 330 15.15 -26.01 -20.27
C GLU A 330 14.37 -24.95 -19.54
N LEU A 331 14.17 -25.08 -18.22
CA LEU A 331 13.48 -24.09 -17.38
C LEU A 331 14.24 -22.75 -17.35
N CYS A 332 15.58 -22.76 -17.37
CA CYS A 332 16.39 -21.55 -17.48
C CYS A 332 16.24 -20.86 -18.85
N ASP A 333 16.08 -21.61 -19.93
CA ASP A 333 15.83 -21.04 -21.27
C ASP A 333 14.44 -20.43 -21.34
N ILE A 334 13.44 -21.06 -20.73
CA ILE A 334 12.07 -20.53 -20.56
C ILE A 334 12.08 -19.23 -19.75
N ARG A 335 12.82 -19.19 -18.63
CA ARG A 335 13.00 -17.98 -17.82
C ARG A 335 13.46 -16.80 -18.69
N ARG A 336 14.49 -16.99 -19.51
CA ARG A 336 15.02 -15.94 -20.39
C ARG A 336 14.01 -15.50 -21.43
N THR A 337 13.33 -16.45 -22.09
CA THR A 337 12.28 -16.16 -23.08
C THR A 337 11.16 -15.33 -22.47
N LEU A 338 10.70 -15.68 -21.27
CA LEU A 338 9.63 -14.98 -20.57
C LEU A 338 10.05 -13.54 -20.17
N GLU A 339 11.24 -13.36 -19.56
CA GLU A 339 11.72 -12.01 -19.22
C GLU A 339 11.89 -11.11 -20.44
N GLN A 340 12.39 -11.66 -21.55
CA GLN A 340 12.55 -10.92 -22.80
C GLN A 340 11.21 -10.52 -23.44
N ASN A 341 10.17 -11.34 -23.30
CA ASN A 341 8.85 -11.02 -23.84
C ASN A 341 8.05 -10.05 -22.96
N TYR A 342 8.09 -10.29 -21.65
CA TYR A 342 7.30 -9.48 -20.71
C TYR A 342 8.04 -8.23 -20.21
N HIS A 343 9.35 -8.19 -20.44
CA HIS A 343 10.24 -7.14 -19.91
C HIS A 343 10.10 -6.91 -18.39
N ASP A 344 9.76 -7.97 -17.63
CA ASP A 344 9.52 -7.89 -16.18
C ASP A 344 9.89 -9.20 -15.50
N MET A 345 10.02 -9.15 -14.16
CA MET A 345 10.18 -10.35 -13.33
C MET A 345 8.86 -11.10 -13.22
N LEU A 346 8.93 -12.40 -13.42
CA LEU A 346 7.77 -13.26 -13.46
C LEU A 346 7.81 -14.30 -12.33
N ASP A 347 6.63 -14.60 -11.83
CA ASP A 347 6.28 -15.74 -10.98
C ASP A 347 5.73 -16.82 -11.91
N ILE A 348 6.32 -18.01 -11.89
CA ILE A 348 6.01 -19.13 -12.78
C ILE A 348 5.70 -20.40 -12.00
N GLU A 349 4.69 -21.12 -12.45
CA GLU A 349 4.35 -22.46 -11.97
C GLU A 349 4.66 -23.48 -13.05
N PHE A 350 5.34 -24.56 -12.69
CA PHE A 350 5.71 -25.61 -13.62
C PHE A 350 5.48 -27.00 -13.03
N THR A 351 5.34 -28.00 -13.91
CA THR A 351 5.24 -29.41 -13.55
C THR A 351 6.10 -30.23 -14.50
N ILE A 352 6.80 -31.21 -13.98
CA ILE A 352 7.55 -32.20 -14.74
C ILE A 352 6.77 -33.51 -14.63
N GLN A 353 6.35 -34.05 -15.76
CA GLN A 353 5.71 -35.36 -15.83
C GLN A 353 6.60 -36.31 -16.59
N GLU A 354 7.13 -37.33 -15.92
CA GLU A 354 7.98 -38.38 -16.53
C GLU A 354 9.15 -37.77 -17.36
N GLY A 355 9.80 -36.76 -16.78
CA GLY A 355 10.94 -36.05 -17.39
C GLY A 355 10.57 -34.94 -18.39
N VAL A 356 9.30 -34.75 -18.71
CA VAL A 356 8.83 -33.70 -19.63
C VAL A 356 8.34 -32.47 -18.84
N LEU A 357 8.91 -31.31 -19.14
CA LEU A 357 8.56 -30.03 -18.50
C LEU A 357 7.29 -29.43 -19.11
N TYR A 358 6.42 -28.88 -18.25
CA TYR A 358 5.23 -28.14 -18.63
C TYR A 358 5.09 -26.86 -17.82
N MET A 359 4.72 -25.77 -18.49
CA MET A 359 4.43 -24.49 -17.86
C MET A 359 2.92 -24.38 -17.57
N LEU A 360 2.55 -24.15 -16.31
CA LEU A 360 1.15 -24.10 -15.88
C LEU A 360 0.62 -22.70 -15.73
N GLN A 361 1.47 -21.75 -15.39
CA GLN A 361 1.11 -20.36 -15.19
C GLN A 361 2.35 -19.48 -15.25
N CYS A 362 2.21 -18.26 -15.77
CA CYS A 362 3.12 -17.15 -15.48
C CYS A 362 2.34 -15.89 -15.15
N ARG A 363 2.92 -15.03 -14.32
CA ARG A 363 2.36 -13.72 -13.97
C ARG A 363 3.51 -12.80 -13.54
N VAL A 364 3.26 -11.48 -13.62
CA VAL A 364 4.19 -10.50 -13.05
C VAL A 364 4.29 -10.75 -11.55
N GLY A 365 5.51 -10.98 -11.07
CA GLY A 365 5.79 -11.34 -9.68
C GLY A 365 5.60 -10.16 -8.73
N LYS A 366 4.94 -10.41 -7.58
CA LYS A 366 4.92 -9.46 -6.46
C LYS A 366 6.33 -9.37 -5.87
N ARG A 367 6.74 -8.17 -5.49
CA ARG A 367 8.10 -7.88 -5.01
C ARG A 367 8.11 -6.74 -3.99
N THR A 368 9.14 -6.69 -3.16
CA THR A 368 9.38 -5.58 -2.22
C THR A 368 9.78 -4.30 -2.97
N GLY A 369 9.71 -3.15 -2.33
CA GLY A 369 10.14 -1.87 -2.89
C GLY A 369 11.64 -1.87 -3.27
N VAL A 370 12.49 -2.47 -2.44
CA VAL A 370 13.93 -2.63 -2.72
C VAL A 370 14.15 -3.50 -3.96
N ALA A 371 13.46 -4.64 -4.02
CA ALA A 371 13.57 -5.54 -5.16
C ALA A 371 13.06 -4.88 -6.45
N ALA A 372 11.95 -4.13 -6.38
CA ALA A 372 11.41 -3.41 -7.54
C ALA A 372 12.43 -2.42 -8.10
N LEU A 373 13.10 -1.67 -7.24
CA LEU A 373 14.10 -0.68 -7.64
C LEU A 373 15.35 -1.34 -8.23
N ASN A 374 15.90 -2.38 -7.58
CA ASN A 374 17.05 -3.14 -8.10
C ASN A 374 16.73 -3.74 -9.47
N MET A 375 15.61 -4.45 -9.60
CA MET A 375 15.18 -5.06 -10.88
C MET A 375 15.01 -4.02 -11.98
N ALA A 376 14.41 -2.86 -11.67
CA ALA A 376 14.20 -1.81 -12.67
C ALA A 376 15.53 -1.27 -13.21
N PHE A 377 16.52 -1.05 -12.33
CA PHE A 377 17.85 -0.62 -12.77
C PHE A 377 18.62 -1.70 -13.51
N ASP A 378 18.53 -2.95 -13.10
CA ASP A 378 19.18 -4.06 -13.81
C ASP A 378 18.59 -4.22 -15.23
N MET A 379 17.27 -4.19 -15.36
CA MET A 379 16.59 -4.27 -16.65
C MET A 379 16.90 -3.06 -17.55
N LEU A 380 17.09 -1.87 -16.97
CA LEU A 380 17.57 -0.70 -17.70
C LEU A 380 18.99 -0.92 -18.23
N ASN A 381 19.90 -1.45 -17.40
CA ASN A 381 21.27 -1.75 -17.78
C ASN A 381 21.33 -2.87 -18.86
N GLU A 382 20.43 -3.83 -18.76
CA GLU A 382 20.22 -4.91 -19.74
C GLU A 382 19.52 -4.42 -21.03
N LYS A 383 19.07 -3.17 -21.07
CA LYS A 383 18.32 -2.55 -22.19
C LYS A 383 16.97 -3.22 -22.49
N LEU A 384 16.38 -3.84 -21.50
CA LEU A 384 15.03 -4.41 -21.58
C LEU A 384 13.95 -3.32 -21.43
N ILE A 385 14.25 -2.25 -20.69
CA ILE A 385 13.36 -1.11 -20.44
C ILE A 385 14.13 0.20 -20.56
N ASP A 386 13.39 1.29 -20.72
CA ASP A 386 13.95 2.65 -20.74
C ASP A 386 13.77 3.37 -19.39
N GLU A 387 14.31 4.60 -19.27
CA GLU A 387 14.21 5.40 -18.06
C GLU A 387 12.76 5.77 -17.70
N GLN A 388 11.89 5.98 -18.70
CA GLN A 388 10.47 6.26 -18.44
C GLN A 388 9.77 5.06 -17.82
N GLU A 389 10.09 3.87 -18.33
CA GLU A 389 9.54 2.62 -17.80
C GLU A 389 10.05 2.34 -16.38
N VAL A 390 11.31 2.65 -16.05
CA VAL A 390 11.82 2.58 -14.67
C VAL A 390 10.95 3.43 -13.74
N VAL A 391 10.67 4.67 -14.10
CA VAL A 391 9.84 5.59 -13.28
C VAL A 391 8.40 5.10 -13.16
N MET A 392 7.84 4.53 -14.23
CA MET A 392 6.45 4.04 -14.24
C MET A 392 6.25 2.75 -13.43
N ARG A 393 7.27 1.92 -13.27
CA ARG A 393 7.18 0.62 -12.59
C ARG A 393 7.20 0.70 -11.07
N ILE A 394 7.82 1.73 -10.52
CA ILE A 394 7.89 1.90 -9.07
C ILE A 394 6.58 2.54 -8.61
N SER A 395 5.80 1.80 -7.84
CA SER A 395 4.57 2.33 -7.27
C SER A 395 4.87 3.30 -6.11
N PRO A 396 3.97 4.26 -5.84
CA PRO A 396 4.08 5.12 -4.66
C PRO A 396 4.21 4.34 -3.34
N ALA A 397 3.50 3.24 -3.18
CA ALA A 397 3.59 2.38 -1.99
C ALA A 397 4.98 1.71 -1.85
N GLN A 398 5.57 1.26 -2.95
CA GLN A 398 6.93 0.72 -2.94
C GLN A 398 7.98 1.80 -2.63
N LEU A 399 7.74 3.03 -3.07
CA LEU A 399 8.63 4.14 -2.73
C LEU A 399 8.50 4.53 -1.24
N ASP A 400 7.28 4.53 -0.69
CA ASP A 400 7.04 4.73 0.75
C ASP A 400 7.80 3.69 1.60
N GLU A 401 7.79 2.41 1.17
CA GLU A 401 8.56 1.35 1.83
C GLU A 401 10.06 1.70 1.91
N LEU A 402 10.61 2.34 0.87
CA LEU A 402 12.02 2.72 0.80
C LEU A 402 12.37 3.97 1.64
N LEU A 403 11.38 4.75 2.07
CA LEU A 403 11.60 5.98 2.86
C LEU A 403 11.85 5.72 4.34
N HIS A 404 11.55 4.52 4.84
CA HIS A 404 11.85 4.17 6.22
C HIS A 404 13.34 3.84 6.37
N PRO A 405 13.96 4.20 7.52
CA PRO A 405 15.32 3.75 7.83
C PRO A 405 15.37 2.22 7.77
N ILE A 406 16.40 1.68 7.15
CA ILE A 406 16.62 0.23 7.01
C ILE A 406 17.93 -0.18 7.67
N LEU A 407 18.05 -1.44 8.05
CA LEU A 407 19.33 -2.01 8.45
C LEU A 407 20.27 -2.09 7.24
N ASP A 408 21.55 -1.77 7.43
CA ASP A 408 22.59 -1.96 6.42
C ASP A 408 22.72 -3.46 6.09
N ALA A 409 22.42 -3.85 4.86
CA ALA A 409 22.39 -5.25 4.46
C ALA A 409 23.74 -5.95 4.60
N GLU A 410 24.87 -5.23 4.42
CA GLU A 410 26.20 -5.80 4.60
C GLU A 410 26.60 -5.93 6.07
N ASP A 411 26.10 -5.05 6.91
CA ASP A 411 26.27 -5.15 8.35
C ASP A 411 25.36 -6.23 8.95
N GLU A 412 24.11 -6.32 8.49
CA GLU A 412 23.11 -7.33 8.90
C GLU A 412 23.63 -8.77 8.70
N LYS A 413 24.30 -9.04 7.58
CA LYS A 413 24.87 -10.38 7.25
C LYS A 413 25.90 -10.89 8.26
N LYS A 414 26.48 -10.03 9.08
CA LYS A 414 27.49 -10.39 10.07
C LYS A 414 26.90 -10.99 11.35
N TYR A 415 25.60 -10.90 11.54
CA TYR A 415 24.94 -11.27 12.80
C TYR A 415 23.86 -12.33 12.58
N GLU A 416 23.70 -13.18 13.58
CA GLU A 416 22.67 -14.22 13.58
C GLU A 416 21.29 -13.67 13.94
N VAL A 417 20.26 -14.18 13.25
CA VAL A 417 18.85 -13.89 13.55
C VAL A 417 18.47 -14.66 14.81
N ILE A 418 18.21 -13.99 15.90
CA ILE A 418 17.84 -14.64 17.17
C ILE A 418 16.34 -15.01 17.25
N ALA A 419 15.48 -14.35 16.49
CA ALA A 419 14.06 -14.69 16.38
C ALA A 419 13.45 -14.18 15.07
N LYS A 420 12.28 -14.75 14.69
CA LYS A 420 11.50 -14.36 13.54
C LYS A 420 10.05 -14.16 13.93
N GLY A 421 9.43 -13.16 13.37
CA GLY A 421 7.99 -12.88 13.46
C GLY A 421 7.42 -12.40 12.13
N LEU A 422 6.18 -11.97 12.13
CA LEU A 422 5.51 -11.45 10.93
C LEU A 422 5.93 -9.99 10.67
N PRO A 423 6.32 -9.64 9.44
CA PRO A 423 6.73 -8.30 9.05
C PRO A 423 5.52 -7.35 8.97
N ALA A 424 5.16 -6.72 10.08
CA ALA A 424 3.95 -5.91 10.20
C ALA A 424 4.15 -4.42 9.87
N GLY A 425 5.35 -3.91 10.01
CA GLY A 425 5.72 -2.54 9.64
C GLY A 425 7.12 -2.50 9.04
N PRO A 426 7.32 -1.78 7.89
CA PRO A 426 8.57 -1.79 7.15
C PRO A 426 9.72 -1.09 7.87
N GLY A 427 10.92 -1.23 7.31
CA GLY A 427 12.12 -0.57 7.80
C GLY A 427 12.89 -1.34 8.85
N GLY A 428 13.81 -0.65 9.51
CA GLY A 428 14.62 -1.17 10.60
C GLY A 428 14.47 -0.32 11.87
N ALA A 429 14.74 -0.90 13.01
CA ALA A 429 14.85 -0.18 14.26
C ALA A 429 15.99 -0.78 15.10
N VAL A 430 16.76 0.09 15.75
CA VAL A 430 17.79 -0.30 16.71
C VAL A 430 17.56 0.51 17.99
N GLY A 431 17.44 -0.15 19.12
CA GLY A 431 17.16 0.54 20.37
C GLY A 431 17.13 -0.38 21.58
N VAL A 432 17.01 0.22 22.73
CA VAL A 432 16.93 -0.52 24.01
C VAL A 432 15.51 -1.05 24.24
N ILE A 433 15.39 -2.17 24.91
CA ILE A 433 14.11 -2.78 25.28
C ILE A 433 13.35 -1.88 26.24
N ALA A 434 12.12 -1.54 25.91
CA ALA A 434 11.13 -0.92 26.79
C ALA A 434 9.95 -1.89 26.95
N LEU A 435 9.59 -2.23 28.19
CA LEU A 435 8.53 -3.21 28.48
C LEU A 435 7.18 -2.55 28.74
N THR A 436 7.15 -1.25 28.95
CA THR A 436 5.91 -0.49 29.17
C THR A 436 5.88 0.78 28.32
N SER A 437 4.67 1.30 28.09
CA SER A 437 4.48 2.56 27.38
C SER A 437 5.17 3.74 28.08
N GLU A 438 5.12 3.79 29.41
CA GLU A 438 5.77 4.81 30.22
C GLU A 438 7.28 4.76 30.05
N LYS A 439 7.84 3.55 29.98
CA LYS A 439 9.29 3.37 29.82
C LYS A 439 9.75 3.76 28.42
N ALA A 440 8.98 3.43 27.39
CA ALA A 440 9.27 3.87 26.03
C ALA A 440 9.25 5.41 25.92
N LYS A 441 8.28 6.07 26.54
CA LYS A 441 8.22 7.54 26.62
C LYS A 441 9.42 8.11 27.37
N PHE A 442 9.76 7.54 28.52
CA PHE A 442 10.91 7.97 29.30
C PHE A 442 12.21 7.89 28.50
N TYR A 443 12.46 6.80 27.77
CA TYR A 443 13.64 6.67 26.91
C TYR A 443 13.64 7.70 25.78
N ALA A 444 12.51 7.88 25.13
CA ALA A 444 12.37 8.86 24.05
C ALA A 444 12.63 10.30 24.53
N GLU A 445 12.14 10.68 25.73
CA GLU A 445 12.40 11.99 26.35
C GLU A 445 13.87 12.22 26.66
N GLN A 446 14.63 11.16 26.95
CA GLN A 446 16.08 11.20 27.15
C GLN A 446 16.86 11.13 25.82
N GLY A 447 16.20 11.05 24.69
CA GLY A 447 16.84 10.88 23.37
C GLY A 447 17.43 9.47 23.14
N ILE A 448 17.02 8.48 23.93
CA ILE A 448 17.47 7.08 23.83
C ILE A 448 16.51 6.36 22.89
N LYS A 449 17.04 5.79 21.81
CA LYS A 449 16.28 4.94 20.90
C LYS A 449 15.81 3.68 21.61
N ASN A 450 14.55 3.31 21.40
CA ASN A 450 13.97 2.20 22.11
C ASN A 450 13.01 1.37 21.27
N ILE A 451 12.86 0.11 21.65
CA ILE A 451 11.95 -0.86 21.07
C ILE A 451 10.94 -1.26 22.13
N LEU A 452 9.66 -0.98 21.86
CA LEU A 452 8.58 -1.43 22.74
C LEU A 452 8.34 -2.92 22.52
N VAL A 453 8.56 -3.71 23.57
CA VAL A 453 8.39 -5.17 23.55
C VAL A 453 7.19 -5.55 24.42
N ARG A 454 6.17 -6.18 23.80
CA ARG A 454 4.92 -6.53 24.48
C ARG A 454 4.51 -7.97 24.14
N GLU A 455 3.65 -8.59 24.95
CA GLU A 455 2.96 -9.82 24.52
C GLU A 455 2.01 -9.50 23.36
N GLU A 456 1.18 -8.48 23.53
CA GLU A 456 0.34 -7.85 22.53
C GLU A 456 0.13 -6.39 22.93
N THR A 457 -0.22 -5.52 22.00
CA THR A 457 -0.50 -4.11 22.31
C THR A 457 -2.00 -3.86 22.41
N ASN A 458 -2.36 -2.95 23.32
CA ASN A 458 -3.70 -2.46 23.56
C ASN A 458 -3.81 -0.97 23.22
N PRO A 459 -5.02 -0.39 23.12
CA PRO A 459 -5.18 1.05 22.89
C PRO A 459 -4.46 1.94 23.90
N GLU A 460 -4.23 1.47 25.11
CA GLU A 460 -3.48 2.16 26.16
C GLU A 460 -1.98 2.27 25.84
N ASP A 461 -1.45 1.39 24.99
CA ASP A 461 -0.04 1.39 24.57
C ASP A 461 0.27 2.40 23.47
N VAL A 462 -0.72 3.09 22.89
CA VAL A 462 -0.58 3.99 21.74
C VAL A 462 0.49 5.05 21.94
N GLU A 463 0.57 5.67 23.12
CA GLU A 463 1.59 6.69 23.40
C GLU A 463 3.00 6.09 23.43
N GLY A 464 3.17 4.92 24.05
CA GLY A 464 4.44 4.18 24.06
C GLY A 464 4.85 3.70 22.68
N MET A 465 3.90 3.18 21.91
CA MET A 465 4.12 2.79 20.51
C MET A 465 4.56 3.99 19.65
N ARG A 466 4.00 5.16 19.91
CA ARG A 466 4.38 6.39 19.22
C ARG A 466 5.78 6.87 19.59
N ALA A 467 6.15 6.72 20.86
CA ALA A 467 7.46 7.12 21.39
C ALA A 467 8.60 6.15 20.98
N ALA A 468 8.30 4.85 20.81
CA ALA A 468 9.27 3.85 20.42
C ALA A 468 9.74 3.99 18.96
N ASP A 469 10.98 3.62 18.67
CA ASP A 469 11.53 3.54 17.32
C ASP A 469 11.09 2.25 16.60
N GLY A 470 10.84 1.18 17.34
CA GLY A 470 10.33 -0.09 16.83
C GLY A 470 9.39 -0.78 17.81
N ILE A 471 8.59 -1.71 17.29
CA ILE A 471 7.61 -2.47 18.06
C ILE A 471 7.81 -3.97 17.79
N LEU A 472 7.88 -4.75 18.87
CA LEU A 472 8.00 -6.21 18.83
C LEU A 472 6.92 -6.82 19.70
N THR A 473 6.08 -7.70 19.15
CA THR A 473 5.09 -8.41 19.95
C THR A 473 5.23 -9.92 19.84
N ALA A 474 5.03 -10.61 20.97
CA ALA A 474 5.04 -12.06 21.04
C ALA A 474 3.83 -12.67 20.31
N ARG A 475 2.69 -12.01 20.39
CA ARG A 475 1.41 -12.44 19.80
C ARG A 475 0.90 -11.40 18.81
N GLY A 476 -0.10 -11.81 18.02
CA GLY A 476 -0.78 -10.95 17.05
C GLY A 476 -0.42 -11.29 15.62
N GLY A 477 -1.39 -11.13 14.72
CA GLY A 477 -1.24 -11.29 13.28
C GLY A 477 -1.11 -9.95 12.56
N MET A 478 -1.10 -9.98 11.25
CA MET A 478 -1.02 -8.80 10.38
C MET A 478 -2.19 -7.82 10.52
N THR A 479 -3.27 -8.22 11.18
CA THR A 479 -4.46 -7.41 11.50
C THR A 479 -4.54 -7.03 12.98
N SER A 480 -3.50 -7.33 13.78
CA SER A 480 -3.46 -6.94 15.20
C SER A 480 -3.36 -5.43 15.38
N HIS A 481 -3.71 -4.95 16.57
CA HIS A 481 -3.60 -3.53 16.93
C HIS A 481 -2.18 -2.99 16.68
N ALA A 482 -1.13 -3.73 17.10
CA ALA A 482 0.26 -3.35 16.83
C ALA A 482 0.54 -3.16 15.34
N ALA A 483 0.11 -4.11 14.52
CA ALA A 483 0.35 -4.10 13.07
C ALA A 483 -0.38 -2.93 12.37
N LEU A 484 -1.63 -2.67 12.74
CA LEU A 484 -2.44 -1.60 12.14
C LEU A 484 -1.90 -0.21 12.48
N VAL A 485 -1.62 0.02 13.76
CA VAL A 485 -1.11 1.31 14.25
C VAL A 485 0.29 1.58 13.72
N ALA A 486 1.20 0.59 13.78
CA ALA A 486 2.55 0.74 13.27
C ALA A 486 2.59 1.05 11.77
N ARG A 487 1.76 0.38 10.96
CA ARG A 487 1.62 0.68 9.52
C ARG A 487 1.09 2.09 9.27
N GLY A 488 0.08 2.51 10.02
CA GLY A 488 -0.47 3.87 9.91
C GLY A 488 0.58 4.96 10.17
N TRP A 489 1.59 4.67 11.00
CA TRP A 489 2.68 5.60 11.32
C TRP A 489 3.98 5.32 10.56
N GLY A 490 4.04 4.28 9.73
CA GLY A 490 5.25 3.86 9.06
C GLY A 490 6.36 3.41 10.00
N LYS A 491 6.03 2.81 11.14
CA LYS A 491 7.00 2.34 12.13
C LYS A 491 7.41 0.90 11.90
N CYS A 492 8.69 0.61 12.12
CA CYS A 492 9.21 -0.75 12.14
C CYS A 492 8.43 -1.59 13.17
N CYS A 493 7.83 -2.69 12.71
CA CYS A 493 7.00 -3.54 13.56
C CYS A 493 7.11 -5.00 13.17
N ILE A 494 7.34 -5.83 14.18
CA ILE A 494 7.31 -7.30 14.06
C ILE A 494 6.28 -7.83 15.06
N VAL A 495 5.31 -8.61 14.57
CA VAL A 495 4.25 -9.20 15.41
C VAL A 495 4.28 -10.73 15.34
N GLY A 496 3.64 -11.39 16.31
CA GLY A 496 3.55 -12.85 16.33
C GLY A 496 4.91 -13.53 16.41
N CYS A 497 5.83 -12.96 17.17
CA CYS A 497 7.14 -13.55 17.41
C CYS A 497 7.07 -14.52 18.61
N ASP A 498 6.59 -15.74 18.37
CA ASP A 498 6.35 -16.76 19.41
C ASP A 498 7.59 -17.10 20.25
N ALA A 499 8.77 -16.79 19.76
CA ALA A 499 10.05 -16.94 20.48
C ALA A 499 10.20 -15.96 21.65
N VAL A 500 9.43 -14.88 21.68
CA VAL A 500 9.47 -13.83 22.72
C VAL A 500 8.54 -14.21 23.86
N LYS A 501 9.09 -14.24 25.09
CA LYS A 501 8.34 -14.41 26.34
C LYS A 501 8.76 -13.33 27.32
N ILE A 502 7.81 -12.69 27.98
CA ILE A 502 8.07 -11.55 28.85
C ILE A 502 7.72 -11.91 30.29
N ASP A 503 8.66 -11.62 31.19
CA ASP A 503 8.43 -11.69 32.63
C ASP A 503 8.42 -10.24 33.18
N PHE A 504 7.23 -9.65 33.23
CA PHE A 504 7.04 -8.27 33.66
C PHE A 504 7.44 -8.03 35.14
N GLU A 505 7.31 -9.04 35.99
CA GLU A 505 7.66 -8.88 37.40
C GLU A 505 9.18 -8.75 37.60
N LYS A 506 9.95 -9.49 36.83
CA LYS A 506 11.42 -9.45 36.90
C LYS A 506 12.05 -8.49 35.89
N GLY A 507 11.29 -7.95 34.93
CA GLY A 507 11.79 -7.08 33.86
C GLY A 507 12.67 -7.81 32.86
N PHE A 508 12.38 -9.09 32.55
CA PHE A 508 13.14 -9.91 31.62
C PHE A 508 12.33 -10.28 30.38
N VAL A 509 13.07 -10.37 29.27
CA VAL A 509 12.58 -10.90 27.98
C VAL A 509 13.39 -12.13 27.61
N TYR A 510 12.74 -13.22 27.33
CA TYR A 510 13.35 -14.47 26.86
C TYR A 510 13.12 -14.58 25.35
N ILE A 511 14.17 -14.74 24.57
CA ILE A 511 14.12 -14.91 23.12
C ILE A 511 14.93 -16.15 22.74
N ASN A 512 14.29 -17.23 22.34
CA ASN A 512 14.94 -18.50 21.98
C ASN A 512 15.99 -18.99 23.01
N GLY A 513 15.66 -18.85 24.30
CA GLY A 513 16.53 -19.28 25.41
C GLY A 513 17.57 -18.26 25.86
N ASN A 514 17.79 -17.19 25.12
CA ASN A 514 18.59 -16.06 25.56
C ASN A 514 17.76 -15.16 26.50
N VAL A 515 18.41 -14.58 27.51
CA VAL A 515 17.75 -13.72 28.52
C VAL A 515 18.21 -12.29 28.30
N PHE A 516 17.25 -11.40 28.09
CA PHE A 516 17.47 -9.95 28.01
C PHE A 516 16.71 -9.26 29.13
N LYS A 517 17.18 -8.11 29.57
CA LYS A 517 16.50 -7.26 30.55
C LYS A 517 16.08 -5.94 29.90
N GLU A 518 15.16 -5.25 30.53
CA GLU A 518 14.81 -3.89 30.13
C GLU A 518 16.08 -3.01 30.08
N GLY A 519 16.25 -2.29 28.95
CA GLY A 519 17.46 -1.52 28.67
C GLY A 519 18.53 -2.23 27.86
N ASP A 520 18.43 -3.54 27.62
CA ASP A 520 19.33 -4.24 26.69
C ASP A 520 18.98 -3.92 25.24
N LEU A 521 19.95 -4.03 24.35
CA LEU A 521 19.82 -3.63 22.94
C LEU A 521 19.16 -4.73 22.10
N LEU A 522 18.26 -4.32 21.20
CA LEU A 522 17.76 -5.13 20.10
C LEU A 522 17.84 -4.36 18.78
N ALA A 523 17.94 -5.09 17.68
CA ALA A 523 17.68 -4.56 16.35
C ALA A 523 16.58 -5.36 15.66
N LEU A 524 15.69 -4.65 14.95
CA LEU A 524 14.56 -5.22 14.20
C LEU A 524 14.71 -4.93 12.71
N ASN A 525 14.55 -5.93 11.89
CA ASN A 525 14.28 -5.77 10.48
C ASN A 525 12.78 -6.00 10.24
N GLY A 526 12.01 -4.94 10.25
CA GLY A 526 10.56 -5.00 10.09
C GLY A 526 10.12 -5.47 8.70
N THR A 527 10.96 -5.28 7.67
CA THR A 527 10.69 -5.74 6.30
C THR A 527 10.83 -7.26 6.17
N LYS A 528 11.78 -7.86 6.91
CA LYS A 528 12.03 -9.32 6.88
C LYS A 528 11.41 -10.07 8.07
N GLY A 529 10.97 -9.35 9.11
CA GLY A 529 10.49 -9.93 10.36
C GLY A 529 11.60 -10.53 11.23
N TYR A 530 12.83 -10.01 11.16
CA TYR A 530 14.00 -10.56 11.86
C TYR A 530 14.39 -9.73 13.08
N VAL A 531 14.78 -10.42 14.15
CA VAL A 531 15.22 -9.84 15.42
C VAL A 531 16.68 -10.20 15.67
N TYR A 532 17.48 -9.25 16.12
CA TYR A 532 18.91 -9.37 16.41
C TYR A 532 19.22 -8.80 17.81
N ASP A 533 20.28 -9.33 18.46
CA ASP A 533 20.78 -8.89 19.76
C ASP A 533 22.04 -8.02 19.66
N LYS A 534 22.28 -7.46 18.49
CA LYS A 534 23.45 -6.62 18.19
C LYS A 534 23.02 -5.27 17.63
N GLU A 535 23.89 -4.29 17.84
CA GLU A 535 23.75 -3.01 17.13
C GLU A 535 24.10 -3.22 15.67
N ILE A 536 23.15 -2.95 14.79
CA ILE A 536 23.32 -3.01 13.34
C ILE A 536 23.22 -1.59 12.79
N LYS A 537 24.13 -1.25 11.88
CA LYS A 537 24.12 0.07 11.26
C LYS A 537 22.81 0.33 10.54
N MET A 538 22.24 1.51 10.75
CA MET A 538 21.06 2.00 10.05
C MET A 538 21.44 2.88 8.87
N ILE A 539 20.72 2.73 7.76
CA ILE A 539 20.83 3.59 6.57
C ILE A 539 19.53 4.35 6.41
N ASN A 540 19.62 5.68 6.28
CA ASN A 540 18.48 6.49 5.92
C ASN A 540 18.24 6.41 4.41
N ALA A 541 16.99 6.57 3.98
CA ALA A 541 16.60 6.56 2.57
C ALA A 541 17.41 7.54 1.72
N THR A 542 17.65 8.74 2.26
CA THR A 542 18.42 9.80 1.59
C THR A 542 19.90 9.45 1.37
N GLU A 543 20.45 8.49 2.09
CA GLU A 543 21.83 8.03 1.98
C GLU A 543 21.95 6.82 1.02
N ASN A 544 20.84 6.21 0.61
CA ASN A 544 20.83 5.08 -0.31
C ASN A 544 21.13 5.55 -1.76
N PRO A 545 22.26 5.14 -2.36
CA PRO A 545 22.64 5.58 -3.71
C PRO A 545 21.62 5.23 -4.79
N LEU A 546 20.94 4.08 -4.67
CA LEU A 546 19.90 3.66 -5.61
C LEU A 546 18.67 4.57 -5.52
N PHE A 547 18.26 4.92 -4.32
CA PHE A 547 17.18 5.87 -4.10
C PHE A 547 17.52 7.24 -4.68
N GLN A 548 18.73 7.77 -4.44
CA GLN A 548 19.19 9.04 -4.99
C GLN A 548 19.21 9.00 -6.54
N ARG A 549 19.75 7.94 -7.12
CA ARG A 549 19.77 7.73 -8.57
C ARG A 549 18.34 7.70 -9.14
N PHE A 550 17.44 7.01 -8.49
CA PHE A 550 16.03 6.92 -8.88
C PHE A 550 15.35 8.30 -8.82
N MET A 551 15.49 9.02 -7.71
CA MET A 551 14.88 10.34 -7.56
C MET A 551 15.46 11.38 -8.52
N THR A 552 16.72 11.27 -8.89
CA THR A 552 17.33 12.08 -9.96
C THR A 552 16.70 11.77 -11.32
N MET A 553 16.41 10.50 -11.60
CA MET A 553 15.71 10.10 -12.83
C MET A 553 14.26 10.58 -12.84
N VAL A 554 13.54 10.47 -11.73
CA VAL A 554 12.18 11.00 -11.55
C VAL A 554 12.10 12.49 -11.92
N ASP A 555 13.06 13.28 -11.45
CA ASP A 555 13.09 14.73 -11.69
C ASP A 555 13.34 15.11 -13.17
N LYS A 556 13.91 14.23 -13.99
CA LYS A 556 14.06 14.47 -15.43
C LYS A 556 12.71 14.58 -16.15
N PHE A 557 11.69 13.87 -15.67
CA PHE A 557 10.39 13.78 -16.34
C PHE A 557 9.34 14.69 -15.71
N ARG A 558 9.57 15.14 -14.50
CA ARG A 558 8.64 15.97 -13.76
C ARG A 558 8.64 17.42 -14.27
N THR A 559 7.46 17.96 -14.54
CA THR A 559 7.26 19.37 -14.93
C THR A 559 6.58 20.19 -13.84
N MET A 560 5.80 19.54 -12.96
CA MET A 560 5.18 20.17 -11.81
C MET A 560 6.12 20.19 -10.61
N GLY A 561 6.25 21.34 -9.93
CA GLY A 561 7.08 21.50 -8.74
C GLY A 561 6.52 20.74 -7.53
N VAL A 562 7.42 20.35 -6.60
CA VAL A 562 7.03 19.75 -5.32
C VAL A 562 7.67 20.54 -4.19
N ARG A 563 6.83 21.11 -3.33
CA ARG A 563 7.19 21.82 -2.11
C ARG A 563 6.77 21.02 -0.88
N THR A 564 7.10 21.51 0.28
CA THR A 564 6.70 20.91 1.55
C THR A 564 5.85 21.83 2.39
N ASN A 565 5.02 21.22 3.26
CA ASN A 565 4.44 21.86 4.41
C ASN A 565 5.42 21.66 5.58
N ALA A 566 5.92 22.73 6.16
CA ALA A 566 6.85 22.66 7.28
C ALA A 566 6.43 23.67 8.34
N ASP A 567 6.61 23.30 9.59
CA ASP A 567 6.15 24.09 10.74
C ASP A 567 7.32 24.63 11.54
N ASN A 568 8.56 24.20 11.23
CA ASN A 568 9.80 24.64 11.88
C ASN A 568 11.01 24.46 10.95
N PRO A 569 12.18 25.04 11.29
CA PRO A 569 13.40 24.92 10.49
C PRO A 569 13.91 23.48 10.29
N ASP A 570 13.71 22.58 11.28
CA ASP A 570 14.17 21.19 11.19
C ASP A 570 13.33 20.39 10.18
N ASP A 571 12.03 20.62 10.13
CA ASP A 571 11.14 20.03 9.10
C ASP A 571 11.51 20.55 7.72
N ALA A 572 11.83 21.85 7.60
CA ALA A 572 12.31 22.45 6.36
C ALA A 572 13.60 21.79 5.87
N LEU A 573 14.59 21.61 6.76
CA LEU A 573 15.85 20.95 6.45
C LEU A 573 15.64 19.51 5.98
N ARG A 574 14.82 18.77 6.69
CA ARG A 574 14.45 17.38 6.35
C ARG A 574 13.79 17.31 4.96
N ALA A 575 12.84 18.18 4.70
CA ALA A 575 12.15 18.20 3.41
C ALA A 575 13.08 18.56 2.26
N VAL A 576 14.01 19.49 2.46
CA VAL A 576 15.05 19.83 1.46
C VAL A 576 15.94 18.61 1.19
N SER A 577 16.28 17.81 2.20
CA SER A 577 17.03 16.56 2.00
C SER A 577 16.26 15.51 1.17
N PHE A 578 14.93 15.52 1.21
CA PHE A 578 14.05 14.73 0.34
C PHE A 578 13.80 15.36 -1.04
N GLY A 579 14.41 16.52 -1.32
CA GLY A 579 14.33 17.18 -2.61
C GLY A 579 13.17 18.17 -2.75
N ALA A 580 12.62 18.69 -1.66
CA ALA A 580 11.63 19.77 -1.73
C ALA A 580 12.23 21.04 -2.34
N GLU A 581 11.47 21.68 -3.22
CA GLU A 581 11.89 22.89 -3.96
C GLU A 581 11.55 24.20 -3.23
N GLY A 582 11.04 24.07 -2.01
CA GLY A 582 10.66 25.19 -1.14
C GLY A 582 9.57 24.77 -0.16
N ILE A 583 9.05 25.73 0.57
CA ILE A 583 7.90 25.55 1.47
C ILE A 583 6.67 26.16 0.81
N GLY A 584 5.61 25.34 0.63
CA GLY A 584 4.32 25.79 0.09
C GLY A 584 3.32 26.18 1.17
N LEU A 585 3.58 25.78 2.43
CA LEU A 585 2.81 26.21 3.60
C LEU A 585 3.72 26.21 4.83
N PHE A 586 3.94 27.39 5.38
CA PHE A 586 4.54 27.56 6.69
C PHE A 586 3.53 28.21 7.64
N ARG A 587 3.25 27.52 8.74
CA ARG A 587 2.24 27.93 9.70
C ARG A 587 2.89 28.56 10.93
N ILE A 588 2.70 29.85 11.10
CA ILE A 588 3.27 30.57 12.25
C ILE A 588 2.77 30.09 13.60
N GLU A 589 1.53 29.66 13.67
CA GLU A 589 0.88 29.22 14.91
C GLU A 589 1.63 28.06 15.57
N HIS A 590 2.38 27.26 14.84
CA HIS A 590 3.15 26.16 15.40
C HIS A 590 4.30 26.59 16.31
N MET A 591 4.73 27.87 16.21
CA MET A 591 5.71 28.40 17.19
C MET A 591 5.14 28.50 18.61
N PHE A 592 3.79 28.45 18.74
CA PHE A 592 3.11 28.51 20.04
C PHE A 592 2.84 27.11 20.63
N TYR A 593 3.20 26.03 19.89
CA TYR A 593 3.08 24.65 20.30
C TYR A 593 4.43 23.95 20.26
N GLY A 594 4.81 23.23 21.28
CA GLY A 594 6.06 22.45 21.29
C GLY A 594 7.14 22.94 22.23
N LYS A 595 8.38 22.48 22.03
CA LYS A 595 9.52 22.86 22.87
C LYS A 595 9.84 24.35 22.73
N ASN A 596 10.04 25.04 23.85
CA ASN A 596 10.36 26.50 23.93
C ASN A 596 9.20 27.44 23.54
N SER A 597 7.98 26.95 23.38
CA SER A 597 6.80 27.77 23.02
C SER A 597 6.24 28.60 24.19
N GLU A 598 6.63 28.35 25.42
CA GLU A 598 6.03 28.96 26.61
C GLU A 598 6.06 30.50 26.57
N LYS A 599 7.25 31.10 26.30
CA LYS A 599 7.39 32.55 26.26
C LYS A 599 6.64 33.23 25.10
N PRO A 600 6.74 32.76 23.84
CA PRO A 600 5.92 33.26 22.75
C PRO A 600 4.41 33.14 23.02
N LEU A 601 3.97 32.00 23.56
CA LEU A 601 2.58 31.78 23.92
C LEU A 601 2.08 32.72 25.02
N GLU A 602 2.90 33.02 26.02
CA GLU A 602 2.58 34.01 27.03
C GLU A 602 2.36 35.40 26.46
N LYS A 603 3.24 35.86 25.56
CA LYS A 603 3.13 37.14 24.87
C LYS A 603 1.86 37.19 24.00
N LEU A 604 1.57 36.10 23.28
CA LEU A 604 0.35 35.99 22.51
C LEU A 604 -0.90 36.06 23.41
N ARG A 605 -0.91 35.40 24.57
CA ARG A 605 -2.01 35.45 25.56
C ARG A 605 -2.19 36.86 26.12
N ASN A 606 -1.12 37.60 26.34
CA ASN A 606 -1.23 39.02 26.76
C ASN A 606 -1.97 39.84 25.70
N MET A 607 -1.64 39.62 24.41
CA MET A 607 -2.34 40.26 23.31
C MET A 607 -3.84 39.88 23.25
N ILE A 608 -4.14 38.58 23.32
CA ILE A 608 -5.49 38.02 23.24
C ILE A 608 -6.41 38.58 24.36
N LEU A 609 -5.83 38.75 25.55
CA LEU A 609 -6.56 39.19 26.74
C LEU A 609 -6.47 40.70 26.99
N SER A 610 -5.93 41.50 26.07
CA SER A 610 -5.86 42.96 26.16
C SER A 610 -7.23 43.59 25.96
N ASP A 611 -7.49 44.68 26.71
CA ASP A 611 -8.75 45.43 26.66
C ASP A 611 -8.75 46.59 25.61
N SER A 612 -7.57 47.09 25.29
CA SER A 612 -7.43 48.24 24.40
C SER A 612 -6.49 47.89 23.24
N THR A 613 -6.60 48.68 22.15
CA THR A 613 -5.72 48.61 21.01
C THR A 613 -4.26 48.89 21.41
N ASP A 614 -4.03 49.89 22.29
CA ASP A 614 -2.68 50.23 22.75
C ASP A 614 -2.02 49.06 23.53
N GLU A 615 -2.75 48.42 24.39
CA GLU A 615 -2.28 47.21 25.11
C GLU A 615 -1.94 46.06 24.13
N ARG A 616 -2.83 45.85 23.12
CA ARG A 616 -2.54 44.81 22.08
C ARG A 616 -1.31 45.12 21.30
N ILE A 617 -1.10 46.41 20.88
CA ILE A 617 0.12 46.81 20.16
C ILE A 617 1.33 46.56 21.03
N ALA A 618 1.33 46.94 22.30
CA ALA A 618 2.45 46.72 23.20
C ALA A 618 2.81 45.24 23.36
N ALA A 619 1.81 44.37 23.51
CA ALA A 619 2.01 42.92 23.60
C ALA A 619 2.55 42.32 22.27
N LEU A 620 2.06 42.83 21.14
CA LEU A 620 2.52 42.41 19.81
C LEU A 620 3.95 42.87 19.52
N ASP A 621 4.33 44.09 19.97
CA ASP A 621 5.70 44.57 19.82
C ASP A 621 6.71 43.74 20.63
N GLU A 622 6.27 43.16 21.78
CA GLU A 622 7.06 42.18 22.52
C GLU A 622 7.18 40.82 21.79
N LEU A 623 6.17 40.42 21.02
CA LEU A 623 6.11 39.16 20.28
C LEU A 623 6.88 39.25 18.94
N GLU A 624 7.00 40.42 18.33
CA GLU A 624 7.60 40.61 16.98
C GLU A 624 8.98 39.97 16.85
N PRO A 625 9.95 40.15 17.81
CA PRO A 625 11.26 39.54 17.71
C PRO A 625 11.23 38.02 17.62
N ASP A 626 10.30 37.35 18.31
CA ASP A 626 10.15 35.88 18.29
C ASP A 626 9.69 35.42 16.89
N ILE A 627 8.69 36.10 16.32
CA ILE A 627 8.21 35.82 14.95
C ILE A 627 9.32 36.04 13.93
N ARG A 628 10.04 37.12 14.06
CA ARG A 628 11.15 37.48 13.16
C ARG A 628 12.26 36.41 13.19
N GLU A 629 12.71 36.00 14.37
CA GLU A 629 13.76 34.99 14.51
C GLU A 629 13.29 33.62 13.94
N TYR A 630 12.05 33.25 14.20
CA TYR A 630 11.48 32.02 13.69
C TYR A 630 11.42 31.99 12.16
N ALA A 631 10.94 33.05 11.54
CA ALA A 631 10.92 33.21 10.09
C ALA A 631 12.33 33.28 9.49
N LYS A 632 13.24 34.01 10.15
CA LYS A 632 14.65 34.16 9.73
C LYS A 632 15.38 32.81 9.70
N ALA A 633 15.24 32.02 10.76
CA ALA A 633 15.85 30.70 10.83
C ALA A 633 15.38 29.78 9.69
N THR A 634 14.09 29.79 9.36
CA THR A 634 13.53 28.99 8.26
C THR A 634 13.96 29.48 6.88
N LEU A 635 13.93 30.80 6.64
CA LEU A 635 14.37 31.41 5.37
C LEU A 635 15.86 31.12 5.11
N LYS A 636 16.66 31.08 6.17
CA LYS A 636 18.10 30.77 6.08
C LYS A 636 18.37 29.33 5.63
N VAL A 637 17.60 28.36 6.14
CA VAL A 637 17.70 26.95 5.71
C VAL A 637 17.35 26.81 4.22
N LEU A 638 16.42 27.60 3.72
CA LEU A 638 15.93 27.48 2.34
C LEU A 638 16.84 28.16 1.32
N ASP A 639 17.57 29.11 1.68
CA ASP A 639 18.46 30.00 0.90
C ASP A 639 18.32 29.88 -0.65
N GLY A 640 17.59 30.81 -1.26
CA GLY A 640 17.25 30.77 -2.68
C GLY A 640 16.01 29.93 -3.07
N LYS A 641 15.41 29.18 -2.17
CA LYS A 641 14.12 28.49 -2.36
C LYS A 641 12.97 29.29 -1.74
N PRO A 642 11.74 29.23 -2.29
CA PRO A 642 10.61 29.99 -1.77
C PRO A 642 10.10 29.47 -0.42
N LEU A 643 9.76 30.40 0.46
CA LEU A 643 9.00 30.20 1.68
C LEU A 643 7.64 30.85 1.53
N THR A 644 6.57 30.08 1.45
CA THR A 644 5.18 30.58 1.50
C THR A 644 4.72 30.62 2.95
N PHE A 645 4.74 31.82 3.51
CA PHE A 645 4.36 32.07 4.89
C PHE A 645 2.88 32.41 4.98
N ARG A 646 2.09 31.60 5.67
CA ARG A 646 0.69 31.86 5.94
C ARG A 646 0.55 32.78 7.15
N LEU A 647 -0.19 33.87 7.00
CA LEU A 647 -0.59 34.71 8.13
C LEU A 647 -1.43 33.91 9.13
N MET A 648 -1.47 34.34 10.38
CA MET A 648 -2.16 33.66 11.47
C MET A 648 -3.60 33.30 11.08
N ASP A 649 -3.90 32.03 11.21
CA ASP A 649 -5.20 31.47 10.82
C ASP A 649 -6.10 31.03 11.97
N PRO A 650 -5.60 30.32 13.04
CA PRO A 650 -6.51 29.80 14.07
C PRO A 650 -7.26 30.90 14.82
N PRO A 651 -8.49 30.60 15.30
CA PRO A 651 -9.23 31.50 16.17
C PRO A 651 -8.50 31.70 17.51
N LEU A 652 -8.60 32.93 18.05
CA LEU A 652 -7.83 33.33 19.24
C LEU A 652 -8.12 32.49 20.48
N HIS A 653 -9.32 31.92 20.62
CA HIS A 653 -9.68 31.08 21.78
C HIS A 653 -8.81 29.81 21.90
N GLU A 654 -8.23 29.28 20.79
CA GLU A 654 -7.36 28.10 20.84
C GLU A 654 -6.08 28.35 21.66
N PHE A 655 -5.61 29.58 21.72
CA PHE A 655 -4.42 29.98 22.47
C PHE A 655 -4.76 30.45 23.90
N ALA A 656 -6.04 30.65 24.21
CA ALA A 656 -6.48 31.13 25.51
C ALA A 656 -6.10 30.16 26.64
N PRO A 657 -5.89 30.65 27.87
CA PRO A 657 -5.56 29.77 28.99
C PRO A 657 -6.73 28.84 29.31
N GLN A 658 -6.46 27.53 29.30
CA GLN A 658 -7.45 26.49 29.60
C GLN A 658 -7.34 26.07 31.07
N GLY A 659 -8.50 26.02 31.76
CA GLY A 659 -8.59 25.62 33.14
C GLY A 659 -8.29 26.72 34.16
N GLU A 660 -8.85 26.54 35.38
CA GLU A 660 -8.85 27.55 36.44
C GLU A 660 -7.44 27.94 36.91
N GLU A 661 -6.51 26.96 37.03
CA GLU A 661 -5.15 27.22 37.50
C GLU A 661 -4.39 28.15 36.53
N LYS A 662 -4.43 27.83 35.23
CA LYS A 662 -3.76 28.66 34.21
C LYS A 662 -4.39 30.06 34.09
N MET A 663 -5.71 30.17 34.24
CA MET A 663 -6.37 31.48 34.26
C MET A 663 -5.96 32.29 35.50
N LYS A 664 -5.80 31.68 36.67
CA LYS A 664 -5.30 32.35 37.88
C LYS A 664 -3.83 32.80 37.73
N GLU A 665 -3.01 31.99 37.10
CA GLU A 665 -1.63 32.35 36.80
C GLU A 665 -1.56 33.57 35.88
N VAL A 666 -2.35 33.58 34.80
CA VAL A 666 -2.45 34.73 33.89
C VAL A 666 -3.04 35.96 34.60
N ALA A 667 -4.04 35.81 35.46
CA ALA A 667 -4.60 36.88 36.24
C ALA A 667 -3.55 37.56 37.13
N LYS A 668 -2.73 36.75 37.79
CA LYS A 668 -1.60 37.26 38.62
C LYS A 668 -0.59 38.02 37.78
N ARG A 669 -0.27 37.53 36.60
CA ARG A 669 0.70 38.13 35.69
C ARG A 669 0.21 39.47 35.11
N LEU A 670 -1.06 39.50 34.65
CA LEU A 670 -1.69 40.71 34.09
C LEU A 670 -2.16 41.68 35.18
N LYS A 671 -2.08 41.32 36.47
CA LYS A 671 -2.52 42.10 37.62
C LYS A 671 -4.01 42.47 37.57
N ILE A 672 -4.85 41.56 37.06
CA ILE A 672 -6.31 41.64 37.00
C ILE A 672 -6.93 40.49 37.78
N SER A 673 -8.24 40.53 38.06
CA SER A 673 -8.91 39.46 38.79
C SER A 673 -9.08 38.19 37.93
N TYR A 674 -9.22 37.04 38.58
CA TYR A 674 -9.53 35.78 37.90
C TYR A 674 -10.86 35.87 37.14
N GLU A 675 -11.84 36.50 37.73
CA GLU A 675 -13.19 36.72 37.15
C GLU A 675 -13.08 37.53 35.84
N GLU A 676 -12.20 38.54 35.80
CA GLU A 676 -11.97 39.31 34.59
C GLU A 676 -11.27 38.48 33.51
N VAL A 677 -10.24 37.69 33.85
CA VAL A 677 -9.60 36.77 32.87
C VAL A 677 -10.63 35.78 32.34
N LYS A 678 -11.44 35.19 33.23
CA LYS A 678 -12.47 34.23 32.84
C LYS A 678 -13.50 34.86 31.89
N LYS A 679 -13.97 36.04 32.22
CA LYS A 679 -14.91 36.79 31.37
C LYS A 679 -14.33 37.04 29.95
N ARG A 680 -13.06 37.41 29.87
CA ARG A 680 -12.39 37.66 28.57
C ARG A 680 -12.21 36.38 27.79
N VAL A 681 -11.83 35.29 28.45
CA VAL A 681 -11.71 33.95 27.83
C VAL A 681 -13.06 33.45 27.34
N ASP A 682 -14.11 33.56 28.17
CA ASP A 682 -15.48 33.16 27.82
C ASP A 682 -16.03 33.98 26.63
N ALA A 683 -15.65 35.25 26.51
CA ALA A 683 -16.03 36.13 25.41
C ALA A 683 -15.38 35.74 24.06
N LEU A 684 -14.27 34.99 24.07
CA LEU A 684 -13.61 34.52 22.86
C LEU A 684 -14.23 33.22 22.31
N HIS A 685 -15.05 32.55 23.11
CA HIS A 685 -15.62 31.27 22.75
C HIS A 685 -16.66 31.43 21.64
N GLU A 686 -16.48 30.73 20.54
CA GLU A 686 -17.39 30.69 19.41
C GLU A 686 -18.07 29.32 19.31
N VAL A 687 -19.36 29.29 18.94
CA VAL A 687 -20.10 28.03 18.74
C VAL A 687 -19.57 27.23 17.56
N ASN A 688 -19.13 27.91 16.51
CA ASN A 688 -18.52 27.30 15.34
C ASN A 688 -17.25 28.08 14.95
N PRO A 689 -16.12 27.79 15.59
CA PRO A 689 -14.85 28.48 15.38
C PRO A 689 -14.33 28.40 13.94
N MET A 690 -14.59 27.28 13.25
CA MET A 690 -14.13 27.05 11.87
C MET A 690 -14.72 28.08 10.89
N MET A 691 -15.92 28.56 11.16
CA MET A 691 -16.62 29.62 10.39
C MET A 691 -16.58 30.99 11.05
N GLY A 692 -15.87 31.12 12.16
CA GLY A 692 -15.85 32.32 13.01
C GLY A 692 -14.75 33.32 12.70
N LEU A 693 -14.23 33.95 13.75
CA LEU A 693 -13.20 34.99 13.70
C LEU A 693 -11.78 34.36 13.61
N ARG A 694 -11.36 34.04 12.42
CA ARG A 694 -10.04 33.49 12.11
C ARG A 694 -9.51 34.03 10.78
N GLY A 695 -8.24 33.76 10.47
CA GLY A 695 -7.61 34.08 9.19
C GLY A 695 -7.68 35.56 8.84
N VAL A 696 -8.02 35.89 7.59
CA VAL A 696 -8.14 37.28 7.12
C VAL A 696 -9.13 38.12 7.92
N ARG A 697 -10.20 37.48 8.44
CA ARG A 697 -11.21 38.18 9.26
C ARG A 697 -10.57 38.75 10.53
N LEU A 698 -9.70 37.96 11.17
CA LEU A 698 -8.92 38.38 12.33
C LEU A 698 -8.01 39.59 11.98
N GLY A 699 -7.30 39.50 10.84
CA GLY A 699 -6.41 40.58 10.38
C GLY A 699 -7.13 41.87 9.93
N ILE A 700 -8.43 41.79 9.65
CA ILE A 700 -9.27 42.97 9.35
C ILE A 700 -9.80 43.62 10.64
N ILE A 701 -10.27 42.80 11.57
CA ILE A 701 -10.83 43.27 12.85
C ILE A 701 -9.72 43.80 13.77
N TYR A 702 -8.55 43.13 13.76
CA TYR A 702 -7.39 43.53 14.55
C TYR A 702 -6.16 43.74 13.61
N PRO A 703 -6.12 44.84 12.84
CA PRO A 703 -5.08 45.09 11.84
C PRO A 703 -3.67 45.18 12.44
N GLU A 704 -3.52 45.47 13.71
CA GLU A 704 -2.25 45.41 14.43
C GLU A 704 -1.58 44.04 14.41
N ILE A 705 -2.35 42.97 14.41
CA ILE A 705 -1.82 41.60 14.30
C ILE A 705 -1.15 41.42 12.93
N THR A 706 -1.80 41.86 11.88
CA THR A 706 -1.25 41.82 10.53
C THR A 706 0.02 42.68 10.39
N ARG A 707 0.01 43.89 10.95
CA ARG A 707 1.16 44.83 10.92
C ARG A 707 2.41 44.20 11.53
N VAL A 708 2.27 43.53 12.68
CA VAL A 708 3.40 42.91 13.37
C VAL A 708 3.96 41.73 12.57
N GLN A 709 3.09 40.86 11.99
CA GLN A 709 3.54 39.77 11.14
C GLN A 709 4.32 40.28 9.92
N PHE A 710 3.82 41.28 9.20
CA PHE A 710 4.55 41.86 8.06
C PHE A 710 5.87 42.48 8.49
N ARG A 711 5.90 43.23 9.62
CA ARG A 711 7.12 43.82 10.12
C ARG A 711 8.19 42.78 10.44
N ALA A 712 7.78 41.67 11.12
CA ALA A 712 8.68 40.58 11.44
C ALA A 712 9.24 39.90 10.17
N LEU A 713 8.37 39.58 9.20
CA LEU A 713 8.75 38.91 7.95
C LEU A 713 9.67 39.76 7.09
N PHE A 714 9.36 41.03 6.88
CA PHE A 714 10.20 41.92 6.09
C PHE A 714 11.52 42.23 6.80
N SER A 715 11.52 42.38 8.15
CA SER A 715 12.76 42.52 8.92
C SER A 715 13.67 41.32 8.83
N ALA A 716 13.12 40.09 8.98
CA ALA A 716 13.86 38.84 8.79
C ALA A 716 14.49 38.76 7.39
N THR A 717 13.70 39.12 6.36
CA THR A 717 14.16 39.11 4.97
C THR A 717 15.29 40.17 4.78
N ALA A 718 15.12 41.38 5.29
CA ALA A 718 16.13 42.46 5.19
C ALA A 718 17.44 42.09 5.90
N GLU A 719 17.36 41.47 7.08
CA GLU A 719 18.54 41.02 7.82
C GLU A 719 19.31 39.96 7.06
N LEU A 720 18.61 38.93 6.51
CA LEU A 720 19.24 37.88 5.71
C LEU A 720 19.88 38.43 4.42
N MET A 721 19.26 39.41 3.75
CA MET A 721 19.85 40.08 2.59
C MET A 721 21.16 40.79 2.96
N LYS A 722 21.21 41.44 4.13
CA LYS A 722 22.45 42.06 4.64
C LYS A 722 23.52 41.03 5.04
N GLU A 723 23.13 39.84 5.48
CA GLU A 723 24.00 38.70 5.74
C GLU A 723 24.51 38.01 4.46
N GLY A 724 24.05 38.42 3.29
CA GLY A 724 24.44 37.88 1.98
C GLY A 724 23.66 36.69 1.50
N HIS A 725 22.54 36.35 2.15
CA HIS A 725 21.60 35.31 1.73
C HIS A 725 20.62 35.82 0.67
N ASN A 726 19.92 34.86 0.01
CA ASN A 726 18.92 35.13 -1.02
C ASN A 726 17.52 34.66 -0.60
N PRO A 727 16.89 35.30 0.40
CA PRO A 727 15.57 34.90 0.85
C PRO A 727 14.50 35.15 -0.22
N LYS A 728 13.63 34.16 -0.46
CA LYS A 728 12.48 34.25 -1.37
C LYS A 728 11.17 34.11 -0.57
N LEU A 729 10.68 35.25 -0.12
CA LEU A 729 9.48 35.34 0.68
C LEU A 729 8.22 35.36 -0.19
N GLU A 730 7.25 34.54 0.14
CA GLU A 730 5.89 34.57 -0.37
C GLU A 730 4.93 34.68 0.83
N ILE A 731 4.00 35.62 0.81
CA ILE A 731 3.06 35.85 1.90
C ILE A 731 1.66 35.46 1.45
N MET A 732 1.02 34.59 2.22
CA MET A 732 -0.28 33.99 1.93
C MET A 732 -1.33 34.38 2.96
N VAL A 733 -2.40 35.01 2.49
CA VAL A 733 -3.55 35.38 3.31
C VAL A 733 -4.56 34.22 3.35
N PRO A 734 -4.89 33.64 4.52
CA PRO A 734 -5.87 32.54 4.63
C PRO A 734 -7.32 33.04 4.62
N LEU A 735 -8.26 32.17 4.29
CA LEU A 735 -9.72 32.35 4.38
C LEU A 735 -10.32 33.51 3.57
N THR A 736 -9.67 33.94 2.52
CA THR A 736 -10.14 35.04 1.67
C THR A 736 -11.43 34.66 0.94
N ILE A 737 -12.42 35.56 0.95
CA ILE A 737 -13.67 35.42 0.20
C ILE A 737 -13.92 36.58 -0.76
N ASN A 738 -13.19 37.69 -0.63
CA ASN A 738 -13.42 38.91 -1.40
C ASN A 738 -12.09 39.61 -1.71
N VAL A 739 -11.98 40.22 -2.89
CA VAL A 739 -10.80 41.00 -3.28
C VAL A 739 -10.50 42.17 -2.32
N LYS A 740 -11.53 42.79 -1.74
CA LYS A 740 -11.37 43.89 -0.77
C LYS A 740 -10.62 43.50 0.50
N GLU A 741 -10.75 42.25 0.92
CA GLU A 741 -9.95 41.71 2.04
C GLU A 741 -8.46 41.70 1.70
N LEU A 742 -8.12 41.24 0.50
CA LEU A 742 -6.73 41.26 0.04
C LEU A 742 -6.21 42.69 -0.20
N GLU A 743 -7.00 43.57 -0.76
CA GLU A 743 -6.62 45.01 -0.90
C GLU A 743 -6.26 45.63 0.45
N HIS A 744 -7.12 45.37 1.49
CA HIS A 744 -6.86 45.84 2.84
C HIS A 744 -5.52 45.31 3.39
N GLN A 745 -5.27 44.00 3.28
CA GLN A 745 -4.03 43.38 3.76
C GLN A 745 -2.80 43.85 2.94
N LYS A 746 -2.93 43.99 1.62
CA LYS A 746 -1.84 44.44 0.75
C LYS A 746 -1.43 45.89 1.02
N ASN A 747 -2.38 46.73 1.35
CA ASN A 747 -2.10 48.14 1.73
C ASN A 747 -1.23 48.18 3.01
N ILE A 748 -1.57 47.38 4.03
CA ILE A 748 -0.75 47.25 5.24
C ILE A 748 0.63 46.72 4.89
N ALA A 749 0.74 45.67 4.06
CA ALA A 749 2.02 45.14 3.65
C ALA A 749 2.89 46.17 2.93
N THR A 750 2.29 46.99 2.08
CA THR A 750 3.01 48.04 1.33
C THR A 750 3.56 49.12 2.26
N GLU A 751 2.77 49.59 3.22
CA GLU A 751 3.18 50.55 4.24
C GLU A 751 4.35 49.99 5.07
N ILE A 752 4.19 48.81 5.68
CA ILE A 752 5.20 48.22 6.53
C ILE A 752 6.47 47.87 5.75
N LYS A 753 6.37 47.42 4.49
CA LYS A 753 7.53 47.19 3.64
C LYS A 753 8.36 48.47 3.48
N ALA A 754 7.71 49.60 3.18
CA ALA A 754 8.41 50.89 3.01
C ALA A 754 9.13 51.33 4.31
N GLU A 755 8.51 51.11 5.47
CA GLU A 755 9.13 51.39 6.78
C GLU A 755 10.37 50.51 7.01
N VAL A 756 10.32 49.22 6.71
CA VAL A 756 11.41 48.29 6.91
C VAL A 756 12.53 48.55 5.89
N GLU A 757 12.22 48.80 4.64
CA GLU A 757 13.21 49.15 3.59
C GLU A 757 13.97 50.42 3.98
N ALA A 758 13.28 51.44 4.46
CA ALA A 758 13.93 52.66 4.96
C ALA A 758 14.84 52.39 6.16
N LYS A 759 14.40 51.54 7.10
CA LYS A 759 15.16 51.18 8.29
C LYS A 759 16.46 50.40 7.98
N TYR A 760 16.38 49.44 7.06
CA TYR A 760 17.49 48.54 6.77
C TYR A 760 18.30 48.95 5.53
N GLY A 761 17.79 49.86 4.68
CA GLY A 761 18.50 50.33 3.46
C GLY A 761 18.62 49.24 2.39
N VAL A 762 17.60 48.39 2.26
CA VAL A 762 17.50 47.29 1.26
C VAL A 762 16.20 47.39 0.50
N THR A 763 16.13 46.80 -0.69
CA THR A 763 14.88 46.67 -1.45
C THR A 763 14.38 45.25 -1.35
N ILE A 764 13.22 45.01 -0.74
CA ILE A 764 12.63 43.67 -0.49
C ILE A 764 11.76 43.29 -1.68
N SER A 765 12.05 42.14 -2.26
CA SER A 765 11.16 41.48 -3.22
C SER A 765 10.39 40.34 -2.52
N TYR A 766 9.07 40.29 -2.71
CA TYR A 766 8.20 39.23 -2.21
C TYR A 766 7.04 39.02 -3.14
N MET A 767 6.37 37.88 -3.03
CA MET A 767 5.09 37.63 -3.69
C MET A 767 3.95 37.70 -2.66
N PHE A 768 2.84 38.32 -3.07
CA PHE A 768 1.65 38.43 -2.25
C PHE A 768 0.51 37.61 -2.85
N GLY A 769 -0.05 36.68 -2.11
CA GLY A 769 -1.10 35.81 -2.60
C GLY A 769 -2.06 35.35 -1.50
N THR A 770 -2.88 34.39 -1.83
CA THR A 770 -3.94 33.93 -0.93
C THR A 770 -4.15 32.43 -0.98
N MET A 771 -4.69 31.89 0.10
CA MET A 771 -5.23 30.55 0.13
C MET A 771 -6.66 30.55 -0.45
N ILE A 772 -6.91 29.68 -1.40
CA ILE A 772 -8.23 29.43 -1.96
C ILE A 772 -8.78 28.17 -1.27
N GLU A 773 -9.62 28.37 -0.29
CA GLU A 773 -10.10 27.27 0.59
C GLU A 773 -11.59 27.38 0.92
N ILE A 774 -12.23 28.43 0.44
CA ILE A 774 -13.68 28.64 0.57
C ILE A 774 -14.31 28.55 -0.81
N PRO A 775 -15.39 27.78 -1.02
CA PRO A 775 -16.04 27.63 -2.32
C PRO A 775 -16.35 28.95 -3.01
N ARG A 776 -16.77 29.97 -2.25
CA ARG A 776 -17.02 31.31 -2.80
C ARG A 776 -15.76 31.92 -3.45
N ALA A 777 -14.57 31.68 -2.89
CA ALA A 777 -13.32 32.21 -3.44
C ALA A 777 -13.03 31.66 -4.84
N THR A 778 -13.35 30.39 -5.10
CA THR A 778 -13.20 29.79 -6.45
C THR A 778 -14.15 30.42 -7.47
N LEU A 779 -15.37 30.80 -7.04
CA LEU A 779 -16.38 31.43 -7.90
C LEU A 779 -16.05 32.89 -8.28
N VAL A 780 -15.20 33.55 -7.51
CA VAL A 780 -14.78 34.94 -7.75
C VAL A 780 -13.27 35.08 -7.89
N ALA A 781 -12.61 33.98 -8.28
CA ALA A 781 -11.14 33.90 -8.37
C ALA A 781 -10.57 34.89 -9.39
N ASP A 782 -11.32 35.24 -10.44
CA ASP A 782 -10.96 36.29 -11.40
C ASP A 782 -10.77 37.66 -10.69
N LYS A 783 -11.66 38.01 -9.75
CA LYS A 783 -11.54 39.24 -8.97
C LYS A 783 -10.39 39.18 -7.97
N ILE A 784 -10.24 38.07 -7.30
CA ILE A 784 -9.17 37.87 -6.31
C ILE A 784 -7.79 37.97 -7.00
N ALA A 785 -7.65 37.49 -8.21
CA ALA A 785 -6.42 37.55 -9.00
C ALA A 785 -6.01 38.96 -9.47
N GLU A 786 -6.91 39.96 -9.33
CA GLU A 786 -6.54 41.37 -9.56
C GLU A 786 -5.45 41.82 -8.55
N VAL A 787 -5.47 41.26 -7.33
CA VAL A 787 -4.54 41.59 -6.24
C VAL A 787 -3.54 40.48 -5.98
N ALA A 788 -3.99 39.24 -5.95
CA ALA A 788 -3.16 38.07 -5.66
C ALA A 788 -2.21 37.73 -6.83
N GLU A 789 -0.93 37.47 -6.53
CA GLU A 789 0.09 37.07 -7.48
C GLU A 789 0.24 35.52 -7.53
N PHE A 790 -0.30 34.83 -6.53
CA PHE A 790 -0.41 33.38 -6.52
C PHE A 790 -1.64 32.92 -5.74
N PHE A 791 -2.10 31.72 -6.09
CA PHE A 791 -3.11 30.97 -5.33
C PHE A 791 -2.48 29.71 -4.76
N SER A 792 -2.85 29.37 -3.52
CA SER A 792 -2.60 28.07 -2.93
C SER A 792 -3.93 27.47 -2.48
N PHE A 793 -4.31 26.31 -3.06
CA PHE A 793 -5.56 25.68 -2.68
C PHE A 793 -5.41 24.96 -1.34
N GLY A 794 -6.16 25.43 -0.33
CA GLY A 794 -6.29 24.78 0.97
C GLY A 794 -7.37 23.71 0.91
N THR A 795 -7.05 22.57 0.32
CA THR A 795 -8.04 21.54 -0.02
C THR A 795 -8.68 20.88 1.18
N ASN A 796 -8.10 20.95 2.38
CA ASN A 796 -8.75 20.47 3.61
C ASN A 796 -10.02 21.27 3.91
N ASP A 797 -9.90 22.59 4.05
CA ASP A 797 -11.05 23.49 4.29
C ASP A 797 -11.99 23.53 3.09
N LEU A 798 -11.45 23.51 1.87
CA LEU A 798 -12.28 23.48 0.66
C LEU A 798 -13.15 22.22 0.61
N THR A 799 -12.61 21.06 0.96
CA THR A 799 -13.36 19.81 1.08
C THR A 799 -14.39 19.89 2.19
N GLN A 800 -13.99 20.33 3.38
CA GLN A 800 -14.87 20.48 4.53
C GLN A 800 -16.11 21.33 4.20
N MET A 801 -15.89 22.48 3.55
CA MET A 801 -16.97 23.39 3.23
C MET A 801 -17.81 22.97 2.02
N THR A 802 -17.25 22.20 1.11
CA THR A 802 -17.97 21.67 -0.06
C THR A 802 -18.90 20.53 0.34
N PHE A 803 -18.41 19.62 1.19
CA PHE A 803 -19.22 18.52 1.72
C PHE A 803 -20.13 18.93 2.88
N GLY A 804 -19.85 20.06 3.56
CA GLY A 804 -20.51 20.41 4.81
C GLY A 804 -20.12 19.46 5.96
N PHE A 805 -18.93 18.88 5.92
CA PHE A 805 -18.39 17.96 6.92
C PHE A 805 -17.40 18.68 7.84
N SER A 806 -17.50 18.45 9.15
CA SER A 806 -16.44 18.82 10.09
C SER A 806 -15.36 17.72 10.07
N ARG A 807 -14.14 18.06 9.66
CA ARG A 807 -13.03 17.12 9.56
C ARG A 807 -12.77 16.35 10.86
N ASP A 808 -12.91 17.03 11.99
CA ASP A 808 -12.61 16.47 13.31
C ASP A 808 -13.72 15.52 13.82
N ASP A 809 -14.96 15.70 13.35
CA ASP A 809 -16.14 14.99 13.88
C ASP A 809 -16.66 13.89 12.95
N VAL A 810 -16.25 13.90 11.65
CA VAL A 810 -16.95 13.15 10.61
C VAL A 810 -16.39 11.74 10.37
N ASN A 811 -15.29 11.34 11.01
CA ASN A 811 -14.58 10.09 10.72
C ASN A 811 -15.49 8.84 10.70
N ALA A 812 -16.42 8.72 11.64
CA ALA A 812 -17.35 7.60 11.69
C ALA A 812 -18.33 7.62 10.51
N ILE A 813 -18.85 8.80 10.16
CA ILE A 813 -19.78 8.98 9.03
C ILE A 813 -19.09 8.70 7.70
N VAL A 814 -17.87 9.20 7.50
CA VAL A 814 -17.08 8.97 6.28
C VAL A 814 -16.80 7.48 6.09
N LYS A 815 -16.42 6.78 7.17
CA LYS A 815 -16.22 5.33 7.13
C LYS A 815 -17.48 4.60 6.67
N ASP A 816 -18.64 4.92 7.26
CA ASP A 816 -19.92 4.29 6.89
C ASP A 816 -20.30 4.59 5.43
N TYR A 817 -20.03 5.82 4.95
CA TYR A 817 -20.30 6.22 3.57
C TYR A 817 -19.43 5.47 2.57
N VAL A 818 -18.15 5.25 2.89
CA VAL A 818 -17.23 4.44 2.07
C VAL A 818 -17.66 2.97 2.08
N ASP A 819 -17.98 2.41 3.26
CA ASP A 819 -18.42 1.02 3.40
C ASP A 819 -19.72 0.75 2.64
N GLN A 820 -20.63 1.72 2.61
CA GLN A 820 -21.89 1.65 1.85
C GLN A 820 -21.75 2.08 0.39
N LYS A 821 -20.55 2.44 -0.07
CA LYS A 821 -20.27 2.91 -1.45
C LYS A 821 -21.06 4.17 -1.85
N ILE A 822 -21.40 5.03 -0.89
CA ILE A 822 -21.99 6.35 -1.14
C ILE A 822 -20.94 7.31 -1.69
N ILE A 823 -19.71 7.23 -1.17
CA ILE A 823 -18.52 7.90 -1.70
C ILE A 823 -17.43 6.86 -1.96
N PRO A 824 -16.58 7.07 -2.98
CA PRO A 824 -15.58 6.06 -3.38
C PRO A 824 -14.43 5.93 -2.39
N ALA A 825 -14.04 6.99 -1.71
CA ALA A 825 -12.93 7.05 -0.76
C ALA A 825 -13.17 8.17 0.27
N ASP A 826 -12.33 8.21 1.30
CA ASP A 826 -12.31 9.32 2.24
C ASP A 826 -11.88 10.63 1.54
N PRO A 827 -12.76 11.65 1.43
CA PRO A 827 -12.48 12.87 0.70
C PRO A 827 -11.43 13.77 1.36
N PHE A 828 -11.00 13.48 2.59
CA PHE A 828 -9.90 14.17 3.27
C PHE A 828 -8.53 13.54 2.99
N ASN A 829 -8.48 12.29 2.56
CA ASN A 829 -7.26 11.59 2.17
C ASN A 829 -6.98 11.67 0.67
N THR A 830 -7.98 11.41 -0.15
CA THR A 830 -7.92 11.50 -1.61
C THR A 830 -8.92 12.51 -2.11
N LEU A 831 -8.50 13.41 -2.98
CA LEU A 831 -9.32 14.51 -3.48
C LEU A 831 -10.59 13.99 -4.16
N ASP A 832 -11.73 14.48 -3.72
CA ASP A 832 -12.98 14.35 -4.47
C ASP A 832 -12.88 15.12 -5.79
N GLN A 833 -12.59 14.41 -6.86
CA GLN A 833 -12.38 15.01 -8.18
C GLN A 833 -13.68 15.51 -8.82
N GLU A 834 -14.82 14.93 -8.42
CA GLU A 834 -16.13 15.23 -8.98
C GLU A 834 -16.71 16.55 -8.45
N GLY A 835 -16.59 16.84 -7.18
CA GLY A 835 -17.06 18.08 -6.55
C GLY A 835 -15.92 19.09 -6.32
N VAL A 836 -15.04 18.79 -5.34
CA VAL A 836 -13.95 19.68 -4.93
C VAL A 836 -12.97 19.93 -6.10
N GLY A 837 -12.68 18.90 -6.89
CA GLY A 837 -11.81 19.03 -8.07
C GLY A 837 -12.35 20.01 -9.11
N GLN A 838 -13.66 20.08 -9.32
CA GLN A 838 -14.25 21.08 -10.20
C GLN A 838 -14.02 22.50 -9.67
N LEU A 839 -14.12 22.72 -8.36
CA LEU A 839 -13.84 24.02 -7.75
C LEU A 839 -12.38 24.41 -7.92
N VAL A 840 -11.44 23.46 -7.78
CA VAL A 840 -10.01 23.72 -8.04
C VAL A 840 -9.80 24.17 -9.48
N LYS A 841 -10.29 23.42 -10.47
CA LYS A 841 -10.20 23.79 -11.90
C LYS A 841 -10.80 25.17 -12.17
N LEU A 842 -11.99 25.42 -11.67
CA LEU A 842 -12.67 26.70 -11.80
C LEU A 842 -11.84 27.85 -11.22
N GLY A 843 -11.25 27.67 -10.06
CA GLY A 843 -10.38 28.65 -9.43
C GLY A 843 -9.12 28.94 -10.25
N VAL A 844 -8.49 27.92 -10.82
CA VAL A 844 -7.33 28.08 -11.73
C VAL A 844 -7.72 28.84 -12.99
N ASP A 845 -8.79 28.40 -13.69
CA ASP A 845 -9.22 28.99 -14.96
C ASP A 845 -9.63 30.44 -14.80
N ARG A 846 -10.45 30.77 -13.80
CA ARG A 846 -10.88 32.13 -13.50
C ARG A 846 -9.71 33.01 -13.05
N GLY A 847 -8.83 32.51 -12.17
CA GLY A 847 -7.66 33.29 -11.75
C GLY A 847 -6.75 33.62 -12.94
N ARG A 848 -6.51 32.68 -13.83
CA ARG A 848 -5.69 32.86 -15.02
C ARG A 848 -6.37 33.69 -16.10
N SER A 849 -7.69 33.80 -16.11
CA SER A 849 -8.38 34.72 -17.03
C SER A 849 -8.06 36.19 -16.74
N THR A 850 -7.76 36.53 -15.50
CA THR A 850 -7.31 37.88 -15.08
C THR A 850 -5.79 38.02 -15.11
N ARG A 851 -5.07 36.99 -14.60
CA ARG A 851 -3.60 36.97 -14.53
C ARG A 851 -3.07 35.72 -15.20
N ALA A 852 -2.74 35.76 -16.49
CA ALA A 852 -2.36 34.62 -17.30
C ALA A 852 -1.18 33.79 -16.69
N ASN A 853 -0.25 34.44 -16.02
CA ASN A 853 0.90 33.83 -15.35
C ASN A 853 0.68 33.58 -13.85
N LEU A 854 -0.58 33.55 -13.39
CA LEU A 854 -0.90 33.29 -12.00
C LEU A 854 -0.31 31.95 -11.56
N LYS A 855 0.55 31.99 -10.55
CA LYS A 855 1.11 30.77 -9.95
C LYS A 855 0.06 30.12 -9.08
N CYS A 856 -0.26 28.86 -9.38
CA CYS A 856 -1.23 28.05 -8.63
C CYS A 856 -0.56 26.85 -8.01
N GLY A 857 -0.82 26.59 -6.74
CA GLY A 857 -0.36 25.41 -6.03
C GLY A 857 -1.43 24.88 -5.08
N VAL A 858 -1.13 23.78 -4.41
CA VAL A 858 -1.95 23.19 -3.37
C VAL A 858 -1.12 22.96 -2.11
N CYS A 859 -1.72 23.12 -0.94
CA CYS A 859 -1.07 22.89 0.34
C CYS A 859 -1.89 22.05 1.33
N GLY A 860 -3.07 21.57 0.93
CA GLY A 860 -3.82 20.58 1.71
C GLY A 860 -3.16 19.20 1.70
N GLU A 861 -3.65 18.29 2.52
CA GLU A 861 -3.13 16.90 2.64
C GLU A 861 -3.07 16.17 1.30
N HIS A 862 -4.00 16.46 0.40
CA HIS A 862 -4.06 15.91 -0.96
C HIS A 862 -2.80 16.18 -1.80
N GLY A 863 -1.98 17.16 -1.44
CA GLY A 863 -0.71 17.44 -2.13
C GLY A 863 0.33 16.30 -2.03
N GLY A 864 0.13 15.36 -1.12
CA GLY A 864 0.96 14.15 -0.95
C GLY A 864 0.29 12.86 -1.42
N ASP A 865 -0.97 12.89 -1.85
CA ASP A 865 -1.69 11.72 -2.36
C ASP A 865 -1.46 11.56 -3.87
N PRO A 866 -1.00 10.39 -4.34
CA PRO A 866 -0.63 10.20 -5.75
C PRO A 866 -1.73 10.49 -6.75
N ASP A 867 -2.95 10.03 -6.48
CA ASP A 867 -4.09 10.22 -7.38
C ASP A 867 -4.50 11.69 -7.45
N SER A 868 -4.45 12.38 -6.32
CA SER A 868 -4.69 13.82 -6.23
C SER A 868 -3.59 14.61 -6.94
N VAL A 869 -2.33 14.22 -6.83
CA VAL A 869 -1.19 14.84 -7.53
C VAL A 869 -1.36 14.72 -9.06
N GLU A 870 -1.78 13.57 -9.57
CA GLU A 870 -2.08 13.39 -11.00
C GLU A 870 -3.22 14.31 -11.43
N PHE A 871 -4.28 14.44 -10.62
CA PHE A 871 -5.36 15.40 -10.88
C PHE A 871 -4.85 16.85 -10.92
N PHE A 872 -4.03 17.28 -9.95
CA PHE A 872 -3.48 18.63 -9.91
C PHE A 872 -2.58 18.94 -11.09
N TYR A 873 -1.82 17.94 -11.56
CA TYR A 873 -1.05 18.05 -12.79
C TYR A 873 -1.96 18.38 -13.99
N HIS A 874 -3.05 17.62 -14.17
CA HIS A 874 -4.01 17.87 -15.26
C HIS A 874 -4.84 19.14 -15.08
N ALA A 875 -5.05 19.59 -13.85
CA ALA A 875 -5.67 20.89 -13.56
C ALA A 875 -4.73 22.07 -13.83
N GLY A 876 -3.46 21.80 -14.17
CA GLY A 876 -2.48 22.79 -14.55
C GLY A 876 -1.84 23.55 -13.38
N LEU A 877 -1.77 22.96 -12.19
CA LEU A 877 -1.07 23.55 -11.07
C LEU A 877 0.45 23.62 -11.33
N ASN A 878 1.09 24.65 -10.79
CA ASN A 878 2.52 24.83 -10.91
C ASN A 878 3.30 23.98 -9.91
N TYR A 879 2.71 23.72 -8.74
CA TYR A 879 3.32 22.90 -7.70
C TYR A 879 2.27 22.26 -6.79
N VAL A 880 2.67 21.17 -6.12
CA VAL A 880 2.00 20.62 -4.97
C VAL A 880 2.88 20.79 -3.73
N SER A 881 2.25 20.89 -2.54
CA SER A 881 2.97 20.95 -1.26
C SER A 881 2.39 19.96 -0.30
N CYS A 882 3.25 19.18 0.34
CA CYS A 882 2.87 18.06 1.20
C CYS A 882 3.78 17.97 2.43
N SER A 883 3.48 17.07 3.35
CA SER A 883 4.36 16.81 4.50
C SER A 883 5.76 16.34 4.03
N PRO A 884 6.82 16.55 4.80
CA PRO A 884 8.20 16.23 4.38
C PRO A 884 8.39 14.81 3.87
N PHE A 885 7.82 13.82 4.57
CA PHE A 885 7.95 12.41 4.17
C PHE A 885 7.21 12.05 2.88
N ARG A 886 6.22 12.86 2.48
CA ARG A 886 5.47 12.63 1.23
C ARG A 886 6.12 13.27 0.01
N VAL A 887 7.16 14.10 0.19
CA VAL A 887 7.86 14.79 -0.92
C VAL A 887 8.36 13.82 -2.00
N PRO A 888 9.04 12.71 -1.70
CA PRO A 888 9.49 11.77 -2.73
C PRO A 888 8.32 11.14 -3.49
N VAL A 889 7.25 10.77 -2.80
CA VAL A 889 6.04 10.19 -3.39
C VAL A 889 5.35 11.18 -4.33
N ALA A 890 5.22 12.44 -3.92
CA ALA A 890 4.63 13.49 -4.74
C ALA A 890 5.49 13.77 -6.00
N ARG A 891 6.84 13.74 -5.87
CA ARG A 891 7.77 13.85 -7.00
C ARG A 891 7.56 12.72 -8.00
N LEU A 892 7.46 11.47 -7.51
CA LEU A 892 7.19 10.30 -8.34
C LEU A 892 5.84 10.42 -9.06
N ALA A 893 4.77 10.75 -8.33
CA ALA A 893 3.42 10.89 -8.91
C ALA A 893 3.36 11.98 -9.99
N ALA A 894 4.02 13.12 -9.75
CA ALA A 894 4.11 14.21 -10.73
C ALA A 894 4.88 13.78 -12.01
N ALA A 895 5.95 13.00 -11.87
CA ALA A 895 6.70 12.48 -13.01
C ALA A 895 5.88 11.43 -13.79
N GLN A 896 5.20 10.53 -13.09
CA GLN A 896 4.33 9.53 -13.70
C GLN A 896 3.17 10.16 -14.45
N ALA A 897 2.56 11.22 -13.92
CA ALA A 897 1.52 11.98 -14.61
C ALA A 897 2.04 12.59 -15.93
N ALA A 898 3.23 13.20 -15.89
CA ALA A 898 3.85 13.78 -17.09
C ALA A 898 4.20 12.71 -18.15
N ILE A 899 4.73 11.56 -17.73
CA ILE A 899 5.04 10.44 -18.63
C ILE A 899 3.75 9.88 -19.26
N LYS A 900 2.69 9.66 -18.46
CA LYS A 900 1.38 9.21 -18.96
C LYS A 900 0.82 10.15 -20.03
N GLU A 901 0.93 11.46 -19.81
CA GLU A 901 0.48 12.44 -20.83
C GLU A 901 1.34 12.40 -22.08
N SER A 902 2.67 12.28 -21.95
CA SER A 902 3.58 12.20 -23.11
C SER A 902 3.32 10.95 -23.97
N ARG A 903 2.94 9.82 -23.35
CA ARG A 903 2.60 8.58 -24.05
C ARG A 903 1.23 8.61 -24.76
N LYS A 904 0.35 9.56 -24.40
CA LYS A 904 -0.94 9.76 -25.08
C LYS A 904 -0.81 10.63 -26.35
N LYS A 905 0.21 11.47 -26.41
CA LYS A 905 0.54 12.31 -27.59
C LYS A 905 1.38 11.55 -28.60
#